data_3504dfea0d46b226d95ad764799c8bc4
#
_entry.id   3504dfea0d46b226d95ad764799c8bc4
#
_cell.length_a   1.000
_cell.length_b   1.000
_cell.length_c   1.000
_cell.angle_alpha   90.00
_cell.angle_beta   90.00
_cell.angle_gamma   90.00
#
_symmetry.space_group_name_H-M   'P 1'
#
loop_
_entity.id
_entity.type
_entity.pdbx_description
1 polymer ?
#
loop_
_entity_poly.entity_id
_entity_poly.type
_entity_poly.pdbx_seq_one_letter_code
_entity_poly.pdbx_strand_id
1 'polypeptide(L)'
;MSHISGMIRAMSAVPRVHLADPQANVREIVELLRQADAQNVRLCVFPELCLCGYTCADLLIHPPLLSGCLQALDTLLQAPVRAAFVVGLPLEIGGRLYNCAVAVCGGRILGVVPKTHLPGSCEFYEKRWFEPGHSAPESMTLCGQTVPVGGDLVFDCGLFSFGVELCEDLWVPAPPSAKLCMGGALMIVNPSASNELVTKHRYRCELIGQQSARCLCGYLYAGAGYGESTTDLVFSGYAGVYENGRMLAQNERFARQSSFAVADVDVERLRFKRRQSRTFAEDAPQALRIIRFEQEAFADDRLLRAVSPLPFVPAGAERDARTEEILMIQSTALLTRMEQVHTQKAVLGVSGGLDSTLTLLAAAYAFRRAGYPMEGLVGITMPGMGTGSRTLQNALKLMQLIGCTTKTIPIGKAVAQHFDDIGQDPEKHDIAYENSQARERTQIIMDVANQIGGLALGTGDLSELALGWCTYNGDQMSMYNMSASVPKTLIQHLVRYAGGRLGGEVVPVVEDILDTPISPELIPSKEGELTQRTEDTLGAYALHDFFLYHMMDSGASPLKLYPMAKAAFNGQYDDLAILAALRTFVRRFFTQQFKRSAMPDGPKVGSVSLSPRGDWRMPSDAQSILWMQEVEQLERLHS
;
A
#
# COMPACT_ATOMS: atom_id res chain seq x y z
N MET A 1 20.36 -7.49 12.88
CA MET A 1 18.96 -7.45 13.35
C MET A 1 18.12 -6.71 12.35
N SER A 2 17.32 -7.42 11.62
CA SER A 2 16.47 -6.78 10.62
C SER A 2 15.10 -7.44 10.57
N HIS A 3 14.54 -7.74 11.74
CA HIS A 3 13.15 -8.12 11.79
C HIS A 3 12.33 -6.88 11.44
N ILE A 4 11.79 -6.84 10.21
CA ILE A 4 10.86 -5.76 9.87
C ILE A 4 9.60 -5.99 10.69
N SER A 5 9.40 -5.12 11.67
CA SER A 5 8.30 -5.21 12.61
C SER A 5 6.96 -5.44 11.90
N GLY A 6 6.21 -6.44 12.37
CA GLY A 6 4.87 -6.74 11.86
C GLY A 6 4.80 -7.46 10.52
N MET A 7 5.92 -7.88 9.91
CA MET A 7 5.90 -8.76 8.74
C MET A 7 5.78 -10.22 9.19
N ILE A 8 4.71 -10.88 8.79
CA ILE A 8 4.42 -12.28 9.12
C ILE A 8 4.48 -13.11 7.86
N ARG A 9 5.48 -13.99 7.77
CA ARG A 9 5.58 -14.93 6.66
C ARG A 9 4.52 -16.00 6.79
N ALA A 10 3.69 -16.12 5.76
CA ALA A 10 2.55 -17.01 5.72
C ALA A 10 2.56 -17.85 4.43
N MET A 11 2.12 -19.10 4.53
CA MET A 11 2.11 -20.06 3.44
C MET A 11 0.72 -20.67 3.26
N SER A 12 0.24 -20.69 2.03
CA SER A 12 -0.87 -21.52 1.60
C SER A 12 -0.29 -22.71 0.83
N ALA A 13 -0.46 -23.91 1.33
CA ALA A 13 0.18 -25.12 0.83
C ALA A 13 -0.85 -26.13 0.30
N VAL A 14 -0.52 -26.80 -0.79
CA VAL A 14 -1.36 -27.80 -1.45
C VAL A 14 -0.54 -29.09 -1.57
N PRO A 15 -0.80 -30.12 -0.75
CA PRO A 15 -0.18 -31.43 -0.89
C PRO A 15 -0.75 -32.16 -2.11
N ARG A 16 0.05 -33.01 -2.73
CA ARG A 16 -0.49 -34.06 -3.60
C ARG A 16 -1.33 -35.01 -2.77
N VAL A 17 -2.57 -35.21 -3.17
CA VAL A 17 -3.52 -36.06 -2.44
C VAL A 17 -3.36 -37.53 -2.85
N HIS A 18 -3.40 -38.43 -1.86
CA HIS A 18 -3.58 -39.86 -2.03
C HIS A 18 -4.95 -40.21 -1.41
N LEU A 19 -5.95 -40.35 -2.28
CA LEU A 19 -7.34 -40.47 -1.87
C LEU A 19 -7.56 -41.68 -0.94
N ALA A 20 -8.17 -41.44 0.21
CA ALA A 20 -8.41 -42.40 1.28
C ALA A 20 -7.14 -43.04 1.90
N ASP A 21 -5.96 -42.43 1.70
CA ASP A 21 -4.71 -42.86 2.34
C ASP A 21 -4.13 -41.75 3.25
N PRO A 22 -4.62 -41.61 4.49
CA PRO A 22 -4.15 -40.59 5.43
C PRO A 22 -2.65 -40.66 5.74
N GLN A 23 -2.05 -41.85 5.69
CA GLN A 23 -0.64 -42.05 5.97
C GLN A 23 0.26 -41.56 4.83
N ALA A 24 -0.19 -41.64 3.58
CA ALA A 24 0.51 -41.03 2.46
C ALA A 24 0.34 -39.49 2.51
N ASN A 25 -0.86 -38.99 2.77
CA ASN A 25 -1.15 -37.55 2.85
C ASN A 25 -0.34 -36.85 3.94
N VAL A 26 -0.21 -37.46 5.13
CA VAL A 26 0.58 -36.86 6.21
C VAL A 26 2.06 -36.73 5.85
N ARG A 27 2.62 -37.63 5.05
CA ARG A 27 4.01 -37.52 4.59
C ARG A 27 4.20 -36.32 3.67
N GLU A 28 3.28 -36.09 2.74
CA GLU A 28 3.28 -34.88 1.88
C GLU A 28 3.17 -33.59 2.69
N ILE A 29 2.27 -33.57 3.69
CA ILE A 29 2.07 -32.40 4.57
C ILE A 29 3.32 -32.14 5.43
N VAL A 30 3.93 -33.16 6.02
CA VAL A 30 5.16 -33.00 6.83
C VAL A 30 6.30 -32.44 5.98
N GLU A 31 6.43 -32.88 4.73
CA GLU A 31 7.46 -32.34 3.84
C GLU A 31 7.23 -30.85 3.51
N LEU A 32 5.99 -30.45 3.24
CA LEU A 32 5.62 -29.04 3.06
C LEU A 32 5.85 -28.22 4.33
N LEU A 33 5.56 -28.76 5.52
CA LEU A 33 5.84 -28.11 6.80
C LEU A 33 7.35 -27.93 7.05
N ARG A 34 8.18 -28.90 6.67
CA ARG A 34 9.66 -28.74 6.72
C ARG A 34 10.14 -27.61 5.79
N GLN A 35 9.56 -27.52 4.60
CA GLN A 35 9.85 -26.41 3.66
C GLN A 35 9.36 -25.06 4.21
N ALA A 36 8.21 -25.04 4.90
CA ALA A 36 7.70 -23.85 5.58
C ALA A 36 8.68 -23.41 6.70
N ASP A 37 9.15 -24.36 7.49
CA ASP A 37 10.08 -24.09 8.59
C ASP A 37 11.46 -23.60 8.12
N ALA A 38 11.97 -24.17 7.01
CA ALA A 38 13.19 -23.73 6.36
C ALA A 38 13.10 -22.29 5.79
N GLN A 39 11.90 -21.84 5.47
CA GLN A 39 11.62 -20.48 4.99
C GLN A 39 11.15 -19.54 6.11
N ASN A 40 11.20 -19.94 7.37
CA ASN A 40 10.72 -19.16 8.53
C ASN A 40 9.24 -18.77 8.43
N VAL A 41 8.40 -19.64 7.86
CA VAL A 41 6.95 -19.45 7.82
C VAL A 41 6.37 -19.56 9.23
N ARG A 42 5.53 -18.59 9.61
CA ARG A 42 4.89 -18.55 10.94
C ARG A 42 3.50 -19.16 10.94
N LEU A 43 2.79 -19.09 9.81
CA LEU A 43 1.44 -19.65 9.67
C LEU A 43 1.31 -20.36 8.32
N CYS A 44 0.87 -21.62 8.36
CA CYS A 44 0.63 -22.44 7.16
C CYS A 44 -0.82 -22.94 7.14
N VAL A 45 -1.44 -22.99 5.97
CA VAL A 45 -2.78 -23.56 5.77
C VAL A 45 -2.75 -24.62 4.67
N PHE A 46 -3.45 -25.72 4.92
CA PHE A 46 -3.66 -26.83 3.99
C PHE A 46 -5.12 -26.92 3.54
N PRO A 47 -5.44 -27.65 2.46
CA PRO A 47 -6.80 -27.76 1.97
C PRO A 47 -7.78 -28.45 2.94
N GLU A 48 -9.05 -28.25 2.67
CA GLU A 48 -10.17 -28.94 3.30
C GLU A 48 -10.05 -30.45 3.11
N LEU A 49 -10.28 -31.21 4.21
CA LEU A 49 -10.18 -32.68 4.26
C LEU A 49 -8.85 -33.25 3.72
N CYS A 50 -7.76 -32.48 3.72
CA CYS A 50 -6.49 -32.86 3.11
C CYS A 50 -5.85 -34.11 3.73
N LEU A 51 -6.26 -34.53 4.94
CA LEU A 51 -5.75 -35.78 5.53
C LEU A 51 -6.33 -37.05 4.88
N CYS A 52 -7.52 -37.00 4.26
CA CYS A 52 -8.09 -38.15 3.57
C CYS A 52 -8.35 -37.92 2.07
N GLY A 53 -8.42 -36.66 1.66
CA GLY A 53 -8.97 -36.21 0.39
C GLY A 53 -10.47 -35.87 0.53
N TYR A 54 -10.87 -34.81 -0.17
CA TYR A 54 -12.25 -34.30 -0.14
C TYR A 54 -13.25 -35.26 -0.80
N THR A 55 -12.80 -35.92 -1.87
CA THR A 55 -13.67 -36.73 -2.75
C THR A 55 -13.80 -38.19 -2.29
N CYS A 56 -13.62 -38.48 -1.01
CA CYS A 56 -13.76 -39.82 -0.43
C CYS A 56 -15.21 -40.34 -0.42
N ALA A 57 -16.21 -39.48 -0.67
CA ALA A 57 -17.63 -39.83 -0.73
C ALA A 57 -18.10 -40.63 0.51
N ASP A 58 -18.86 -41.72 0.33
CA ASP A 58 -19.38 -42.51 1.45
C ASP A 58 -18.28 -43.20 2.32
N LEU A 59 -17.01 -43.22 1.87
CA LEU A 59 -15.90 -43.66 2.70
C LEU A 59 -15.71 -42.78 3.95
N LEU A 60 -16.12 -41.50 3.88
CA LEU A 60 -16.02 -40.55 4.99
C LEU A 60 -16.72 -41.02 6.29
N ILE A 61 -17.76 -41.89 6.17
CA ILE A 61 -18.46 -42.42 7.35
C ILE A 61 -17.87 -43.77 7.84
N HIS A 62 -16.84 -44.30 7.18
CA HIS A 62 -16.27 -45.59 7.54
C HIS A 62 -15.20 -45.47 8.63
N PRO A 63 -15.32 -46.29 9.72
CA PRO A 63 -14.41 -46.25 10.85
C PRO A 63 -12.91 -46.35 10.50
N PRO A 64 -12.47 -47.19 9.52
CA PRO A 64 -11.07 -47.26 9.16
C PRO A 64 -10.50 -45.92 8.65
N LEU A 65 -11.27 -45.15 7.87
CA LEU A 65 -10.83 -43.86 7.36
C LEU A 65 -10.76 -42.81 8.48
N LEU A 66 -11.76 -42.78 9.35
CA LEU A 66 -11.80 -41.87 10.50
C LEU A 66 -10.62 -42.13 11.47
N SER A 67 -10.38 -43.40 11.82
CA SER A 67 -9.23 -43.76 12.66
C SER A 67 -7.90 -43.51 12.00
N GLY A 68 -7.80 -43.71 10.68
CA GLY A 68 -6.62 -43.35 9.88
C GLY A 68 -6.33 -41.84 9.90
N CYS A 69 -7.35 -41.00 9.82
CA CYS A 69 -7.21 -39.53 9.93
C CYS A 69 -6.72 -39.11 11.33
N LEU A 70 -7.22 -39.73 12.39
CA LEU A 70 -6.76 -39.46 13.76
C LEU A 70 -5.29 -39.86 13.96
N GLN A 71 -4.87 -41.01 13.43
CA GLN A 71 -3.46 -41.45 13.46
C GLN A 71 -2.56 -40.52 12.66
N ALA A 72 -3.03 -40.02 11.49
CA ALA A 72 -2.32 -39.06 10.69
C ALA A 72 -2.18 -37.71 11.44
N LEU A 73 -3.22 -37.23 12.10
CA LEU A 73 -3.16 -36.05 12.97
C LEU A 73 -2.15 -36.24 14.10
N ASP A 74 -2.17 -37.37 14.79
CA ASP A 74 -1.20 -37.68 15.86
C ASP A 74 0.25 -37.66 15.35
N THR A 75 0.48 -38.16 14.14
CA THR A 75 1.79 -38.06 13.45
C THR A 75 2.20 -36.59 13.19
N LEU A 76 1.27 -35.72 12.81
CA LEU A 76 1.53 -34.30 12.62
C LEU A 76 1.86 -33.60 13.95
N LEU A 77 1.24 -33.98 15.04
CA LEU A 77 1.52 -33.43 16.38
C LEU A 77 2.95 -33.75 16.85
N GLN A 78 3.53 -34.85 16.36
CA GLN A 78 4.92 -35.25 16.65
C GLN A 78 5.95 -34.64 15.69
N ALA A 79 5.50 -33.96 14.63
CA ALA A 79 6.42 -33.35 13.68
C ALA A 79 7.18 -32.16 14.30
N PRO A 80 8.52 -32.11 14.19
CA PRO A 80 9.33 -31.03 14.79
C PRO A 80 9.28 -29.77 13.92
N VAL A 81 8.15 -29.08 13.93
CA VAL A 81 7.92 -27.86 13.15
C VAL A 81 7.50 -26.70 14.05
N ARG A 82 8.04 -25.51 13.78
CA ARG A 82 7.77 -24.29 14.57
C ARG A 82 6.56 -23.52 14.05
N ALA A 83 6.21 -23.67 12.78
CA ALA A 83 5.06 -23.01 12.18
C ALA A 83 3.75 -23.41 12.88
N ALA A 84 2.88 -22.46 13.13
CA ALA A 84 1.48 -22.78 13.37
C ALA A 84 0.85 -23.21 12.03
N PHE A 85 0.01 -24.26 12.06
CA PHE A 85 -0.60 -24.75 10.83
C PHE A 85 -2.06 -25.19 11.04
N VAL A 86 -2.82 -25.19 9.93
CA VAL A 86 -4.21 -25.61 9.90
C VAL A 86 -4.39 -26.71 8.86
N VAL A 87 -4.95 -27.86 9.28
CA VAL A 87 -5.22 -29.03 8.42
C VAL A 87 -6.68 -29.43 8.48
N GLY A 88 -7.21 -29.95 7.37
CA GLY A 88 -8.60 -30.43 7.24
C GLY A 88 -8.73 -31.94 7.40
N LEU A 89 -9.71 -32.37 8.22
CA LEU A 89 -10.07 -33.79 8.39
C LEU A 89 -11.53 -33.97 8.85
N PRO A 90 -12.16 -35.13 8.60
CA PRO A 90 -13.46 -35.47 9.18
C PRO A 90 -13.27 -35.84 10.65
N LEU A 91 -14.11 -35.32 11.55
CA LEU A 91 -14.10 -35.65 12.97
C LEU A 91 -15.49 -36.06 13.48
N GLU A 92 -15.56 -37.17 14.18
CA GLU A 92 -16.73 -37.54 14.94
C GLU A 92 -16.71 -36.81 16.30
N ILE A 93 -17.74 -36.00 16.56
CA ILE A 93 -17.90 -35.23 17.80
C ILE A 93 -19.30 -35.50 18.36
N GLY A 94 -19.39 -36.11 19.54
CA GLY A 94 -20.68 -36.42 20.16
C GLY A 94 -21.58 -37.34 19.32
N GLY A 95 -21.00 -38.31 18.60
CA GLY A 95 -21.71 -39.25 17.74
C GLY A 95 -22.22 -38.67 16.40
N ARG A 96 -21.73 -37.49 16.01
CA ARG A 96 -22.02 -36.82 14.73
C ARG A 96 -20.74 -36.50 13.98
N LEU A 97 -20.78 -36.54 12.67
CA LEU A 97 -19.60 -36.26 11.82
C LEU A 97 -19.58 -34.82 11.36
N TYR A 98 -18.40 -34.20 11.46
CA TYR A 98 -18.16 -32.82 11.04
C TYR A 98 -16.98 -32.72 10.11
N ASN A 99 -17.07 -31.84 9.14
CA ASN A 99 -15.95 -31.39 8.30
C ASN A 99 -15.19 -30.32 9.09
N CYS A 100 -13.97 -30.60 9.52
CA CYS A 100 -13.25 -29.77 10.49
C CYS A 100 -11.90 -29.31 9.96
N ALA A 101 -11.51 -28.10 10.39
CA ALA A 101 -10.14 -27.63 10.37
C ALA A 101 -9.56 -27.67 11.79
N VAL A 102 -8.35 -28.21 11.93
CA VAL A 102 -7.63 -28.29 13.20
C VAL A 102 -6.42 -27.38 13.15
N ALA A 103 -6.38 -26.41 14.08
CA ALA A 103 -5.25 -25.50 14.26
C ALA A 103 -4.25 -26.11 15.25
N VAL A 104 -2.96 -26.15 14.87
CA VAL A 104 -1.87 -26.77 15.63
C VAL A 104 -0.68 -25.82 15.71
N CYS A 105 0.02 -25.83 16.86
CA CYS A 105 1.32 -25.20 17.04
C CYS A 105 2.14 -25.94 18.10
N GLY A 106 3.40 -26.27 17.80
CA GLY A 106 4.32 -26.90 18.76
C GLY A 106 3.78 -28.21 19.37
N GLY A 107 3.17 -29.08 18.56
CA GLY A 107 2.58 -30.33 19.00
C GLY A 107 1.26 -30.19 19.81
N ARG A 108 0.76 -28.96 19.99
CA ARG A 108 -0.52 -28.71 20.69
C ARG A 108 -1.63 -28.40 19.70
N ILE A 109 -2.77 -28.99 19.89
CA ILE A 109 -4.00 -28.62 19.20
C ILE A 109 -4.54 -27.36 19.88
N LEU A 110 -4.59 -26.26 19.12
CA LEU A 110 -5.10 -24.98 19.59
C LEU A 110 -6.62 -24.95 19.61
N GLY A 111 -7.26 -25.62 18.65
CA GLY A 111 -8.71 -25.72 18.55
C GLY A 111 -9.15 -26.39 17.27
N VAL A 112 -10.43 -26.72 17.24
CA VAL A 112 -11.14 -27.37 16.13
C VAL A 112 -12.21 -26.43 15.62
N VAL A 113 -12.21 -26.13 14.33
CA VAL A 113 -13.20 -25.29 13.67
C VAL A 113 -14.01 -26.14 12.70
N PRO A 114 -15.25 -26.54 13.06
CA PRO A 114 -16.14 -27.23 12.13
C PRO A 114 -16.73 -26.26 11.11
N LYS A 115 -16.91 -26.73 9.88
CA LYS A 115 -17.49 -25.96 8.77
C LYS A 115 -18.88 -25.46 9.12
N THR A 116 -19.09 -24.14 8.97
CA THR A 116 -20.37 -23.52 9.36
C THR A 116 -21.46 -23.77 8.32
N HIS A 117 -21.13 -23.56 7.04
CA HIS A 117 -22.05 -23.67 5.92
C HIS A 117 -21.68 -24.87 5.04
N LEU A 118 -22.59 -25.85 4.97
CA LEU A 118 -22.40 -27.05 4.16
C LEU A 118 -23.05 -26.86 2.79
N PRO A 119 -22.29 -26.94 1.68
CA PRO A 119 -22.87 -26.87 0.34
C PRO A 119 -23.77 -28.06 0.06
N GLY A 120 -24.87 -27.82 -0.61
CA GLY A 120 -25.87 -28.84 -0.94
C GLY A 120 -26.53 -28.59 -2.29
N SER A 121 -25.84 -27.94 -3.22
CA SER A 121 -26.30 -27.63 -4.57
C SER A 121 -25.33 -28.15 -5.62
N CYS A 122 -25.85 -28.49 -6.79
CA CYS A 122 -25.11 -29.00 -7.94
C CYS A 122 -24.28 -30.24 -7.58
N GLU A 123 -22.98 -30.18 -7.81
CA GLU A 123 -22.02 -31.24 -7.53
C GLU A 123 -21.65 -31.42 -6.06
N PHE A 124 -22.11 -30.55 -5.16
CA PHE A 124 -21.82 -30.59 -3.75
C PHE A 124 -23.01 -31.10 -2.93
N TYR A 125 -22.77 -32.09 -2.08
CA TYR A 125 -23.78 -32.74 -1.24
C TYR A 125 -23.23 -33.11 0.15
N GLU A 126 -22.46 -32.21 0.76
CA GLU A 126 -21.81 -32.45 2.07
C GLU A 126 -22.79 -32.77 3.21
N LYS A 127 -24.04 -32.28 3.13
CA LYS A 127 -25.10 -32.59 4.09
C LYS A 127 -25.46 -34.07 4.15
N ARG A 128 -24.99 -34.89 3.20
CA ARG A 128 -25.11 -36.36 3.25
C ARG A 128 -24.29 -36.97 4.37
N TRP A 129 -23.15 -36.34 4.69
CA TRP A 129 -22.18 -36.89 5.64
C TRP A 129 -22.00 -36.05 6.88
N PHE A 130 -22.05 -34.74 6.77
CA PHE A 130 -21.63 -33.79 7.80
C PHE A 130 -22.79 -33.00 8.40
N GLU A 131 -22.65 -32.72 9.69
CA GLU A 131 -23.48 -31.75 10.40
C GLU A 131 -22.85 -30.34 10.33
N PRO A 132 -23.68 -29.26 10.33
CA PRO A 132 -23.18 -27.91 10.35
C PRO A 132 -22.50 -27.54 11.66
N GLY A 133 -21.45 -26.74 11.59
CA GLY A 133 -20.56 -26.45 12.72
C GLY A 133 -21.23 -25.83 13.95
N HIS A 134 -22.32 -25.09 13.77
CA HIS A 134 -23.08 -24.52 14.91
C HIS A 134 -23.76 -25.54 15.80
N SER A 135 -23.86 -26.79 15.36
CA SER A 135 -24.43 -27.90 16.17
C SER A 135 -23.36 -28.65 16.96
N ALA A 136 -22.08 -28.33 16.78
CA ALA A 136 -20.99 -28.98 17.49
C ALA A 136 -20.93 -28.53 18.97
N PRO A 137 -20.51 -29.40 19.90
CA PRO A 137 -20.24 -29.01 21.28
C PRO A 137 -19.04 -28.05 21.36
N GLU A 138 -18.95 -27.26 22.44
CA GLU A 138 -17.91 -26.22 22.59
C GLU A 138 -16.49 -26.77 22.84
N SER A 139 -16.36 -28.07 23.18
CA SER A 139 -15.08 -28.73 23.43
C SER A 139 -15.15 -30.24 23.14
N MET A 140 -13.98 -30.83 22.88
CA MET A 140 -13.82 -32.27 22.71
C MET A 140 -12.45 -32.72 23.23
N THR A 141 -12.30 -34.05 23.41
CA THR A 141 -10.97 -34.67 23.58
C THR A 141 -10.48 -35.19 22.24
N LEU A 142 -9.33 -34.72 21.78
CA LEU A 142 -8.72 -35.06 20.49
C LEU A 142 -7.22 -35.37 20.69
N CYS A 143 -6.76 -36.54 20.27
CA CYS A 143 -5.37 -37.02 20.49
C CYS A 143 -4.89 -36.81 21.94
N GLY A 144 -5.72 -37.14 22.93
CA GLY A 144 -5.42 -37.00 24.37
C GLY A 144 -5.44 -35.57 24.91
N GLN A 145 -5.78 -34.55 24.11
CA GLN A 145 -5.86 -33.15 24.51
C GLN A 145 -7.33 -32.70 24.58
N THR A 146 -7.71 -31.98 25.65
CA THR A 146 -9.02 -31.29 25.71
C THR A 146 -8.91 -29.96 24.97
N VAL A 147 -9.68 -29.79 23.90
CA VAL A 147 -9.55 -28.66 22.96
C VAL A 147 -10.88 -27.94 22.74
N PRO A 148 -10.88 -26.63 22.52
CA PRO A 148 -12.07 -25.88 22.16
C PRO A 148 -12.53 -26.23 20.75
N VAL A 149 -13.85 -26.22 20.54
CA VAL A 149 -14.50 -26.47 19.26
C VAL A 149 -15.44 -25.29 18.94
N GLY A 150 -15.42 -24.77 17.74
CA GLY A 150 -16.36 -23.75 17.27
C GLY A 150 -15.86 -22.85 16.16
N GLY A 151 -16.79 -22.18 15.47
CA GLY A 151 -16.49 -21.19 14.45
C GLY A 151 -16.19 -19.78 15.00
N ASP A 152 -16.18 -19.62 16.31
CA ASP A 152 -15.96 -18.37 17.04
C ASP A 152 -14.54 -18.24 17.63
N LEU A 153 -13.61 -19.10 17.21
CA LEU A 153 -12.25 -19.14 17.73
C LEU A 153 -11.34 -18.15 16.99
N VAL A 154 -10.66 -17.31 17.76
CA VAL A 154 -9.56 -16.47 17.27
C VAL A 154 -8.27 -16.92 17.97
N PHE A 155 -7.29 -17.31 17.19
CA PHE A 155 -5.99 -17.79 17.69
C PHE A 155 -5.00 -16.63 17.72
N ASP A 156 -4.38 -16.37 18.87
CA ASP A 156 -3.52 -15.19 19.09
C ASP A 156 -2.19 -15.55 19.75
N CYS A 157 -1.08 -15.27 19.08
CA CYS A 157 0.27 -15.42 19.63
C CYS A 157 0.92 -14.06 20.04
N GLY A 158 0.15 -12.98 20.07
CA GLY A 158 0.64 -11.63 20.37
C GLY A 158 1.25 -10.92 19.15
N LEU A 159 2.08 -11.59 18.38
CA LEU A 159 2.64 -11.04 17.14
C LEU A 159 1.56 -10.89 16.05
N PHE A 160 0.75 -11.92 15.89
CA PHE A 160 -0.38 -11.96 14.96
C PHE A 160 -1.51 -12.77 15.53
N SER A 161 -2.69 -12.61 14.95
CA SER A 161 -3.88 -13.40 15.26
C SER A 161 -4.52 -13.90 13.99
N PHE A 162 -5.14 -15.08 14.03
CA PHE A 162 -5.85 -15.61 12.87
C PHE A 162 -7.18 -16.27 13.26
N GLY A 163 -8.08 -16.29 12.28
CA GLY A 163 -9.33 -17.04 12.32
C GLY A 163 -9.40 -18.03 11.18
N VAL A 164 -10.32 -18.98 11.27
CA VAL A 164 -10.51 -20.05 10.28
C VAL A 164 -11.94 -20.01 9.76
N GLU A 165 -12.10 -20.09 8.45
CA GLU A 165 -13.37 -20.42 7.78
C GLU A 165 -13.10 -21.44 6.68
N LEU A 166 -14.07 -22.30 6.37
CA LEU A 166 -13.88 -23.40 5.44
C LEU A 166 -14.70 -23.21 4.17
N CYS A 167 -14.01 -23.19 3.04
CA CYS A 167 -14.56 -23.30 1.68
C CYS A 167 -15.86 -22.51 1.47
N GLU A 168 -17.03 -23.15 1.58
CA GLU A 168 -18.37 -22.56 1.37
C GLU A 168 -18.62 -21.35 2.28
N ASP A 169 -18.00 -21.31 3.45
CA ASP A 169 -18.13 -20.19 4.39
C ASP A 169 -17.75 -18.84 3.75
N LEU A 170 -16.83 -18.83 2.77
CA LEU A 170 -16.48 -17.63 2.01
C LEU A 170 -17.58 -17.19 0.99
N TRP A 171 -18.36 -18.15 0.50
CA TRP A 171 -19.31 -17.90 -0.61
C TRP A 171 -20.66 -17.37 -0.14
N VAL A 172 -20.96 -17.46 1.15
CA VAL A 172 -22.22 -16.96 1.72
C VAL A 172 -22.23 -15.43 1.82
N PRO A 173 -23.39 -14.78 1.88
CA PRO A 173 -23.50 -13.31 1.96
C PRO A 173 -22.81 -12.70 3.18
N ALA A 174 -22.74 -13.42 4.31
CA ALA A 174 -22.09 -12.99 5.55
C ALA A 174 -21.06 -14.03 6.02
N PRO A 175 -19.85 -14.05 5.46
CA PRO A 175 -18.81 -15.00 5.82
C PRO A 175 -18.41 -14.90 7.30
N PRO A 176 -18.08 -16.01 7.97
CA PRO A 176 -17.57 -16.01 9.36
C PRO A 176 -16.35 -15.11 9.57
N SER A 177 -15.48 -14.99 8.55
CA SER A 177 -14.31 -14.11 8.58
C SER A 177 -14.63 -12.64 8.91
N ALA A 178 -15.80 -12.14 8.54
CA ALA A 178 -16.21 -10.78 8.90
C ALA A 178 -16.27 -10.61 10.43
N LYS A 179 -16.96 -11.53 11.13
CA LYS A 179 -17.07 -11.52 12.59
C LYS A 179 -15.71 -11.76 13.27
N LEU A 180 -14.93 -12.72 12.77
CA LEU A 180 -13.59 -13.04 13.29
C LEU A 180 -12.65 -11.83 13.19
N CYS A 181 -12.67 -11.10 12.07
CA CYS A 181 -11.84 -9.92 11.87
C CYS A 181 -12.26 -8.73 12.74
N MET A 182 -13.57 -8.46 12.87
CA MET A 182 -14.08 -7.45 13.80
C MET A 182 -13.73 -7.79 15.26
N GLY A 183 -13.66 -9.07 15.58
CA GLY A 183 -13.24 -9.58 16.90
C GLY A 183 -11.72 -9.70 17.12
N GLY A 184 -10.90 -9.25 16.15
CA GLY A 184 -9.45 -9.12 16.34
C GLY A 184 -8.56 -10.04 15.49
N ALA A 185 -9.11 -10.96 14.69
CA ALA A 185 -8.29 -11.76 13.77
C ALA A 185 -7.68 -10.86 12.70
N LEU A 186 -6.34 -10.87 12.58
CA LEU A 186 -5.60 -10.08 11.56
C LEU A 186 -5.41 -10.86 10.26
N MET A 187 -5.47 -12.18 10.35
CA MET A 187 -5.39 -13.07 9.20
C MET A 187 -6.55 -14.06 9.21
N ILE A 188 -7.02 -14.44 8.05
CA ILE A 188 -7.98 -15.53 7.86
C ILE A 188 -7.29 -16.62 7.07
N VAL A 189 -7.47 -17.86 7.50
CA VAL A 189 -7.07 -19.04 6.76
C VAL A 189 -8.31 -19.79 6.27
N ASN A 190 -8.30 -20.18 5.01
CA ASN A 190 -9.42 -20.87 4.36
C ASN A 190 -8.95 -22.18 3.72
N PRO A 191 -9.04 -23.30 4.47
CA PRO A 191 -9.02 -24.64 3.88
C PRO A 191 -10.20 -24.82 2.93
N SER A 192 -9.94 -25.22 1.69
CA SER A 192 -10.98 -25.26 0.66
C SER A 192 -10.90 -26.49 -0.22
N ALA A 193 -12.04 -26.91 -0.76
CA ALA A 193 -12.14 -27.91 -1.82
C ALA A 193 -13.15 -27.45 -2.89
N SER A 194 -12.78 -26.35 -3.56
CA SER A 194 -13.58 -25.78 -4.63
C SER A 194 -13.08 -26.30 -5.99
N ASN A 195 -13.97 -26.99 -6.73
CA ASN A 195 -13.66 -27.52 -8.05
C ASN A 195 -13.38 -26.41 -9.08
N GLU A 196 -12.76 -26.77 -10.20
CA GLU A 196 -12.54 -25.85 -11.31
C GLU A 196 -13.62 -25.95 -12.37
N LEU A 197 -14.13 -24.77 -12.75
CA LEU A 197 -14.95 -24.53 -13.93
C LEU A 197 -14.34 -23.38 -14.72
N VAL A 198 -14.63 -23.33 -16.01
CA VAL A 198 -14.19 -22.18 -16.84
C VAL A 198 -14.71 -20.89 -16.23
N THR A 199 -13.81 -19.90 -16.07
CA THR A 199 -14.05 -18.59 -15.44
C THR A 199 -14.12 -18.55 -13.90
N LYS A 200 -14.40 -19.66 -13.21
CA LYS A 200 -14.56 -19.72 -11.74
C LYS A 200 -13.31 -19.25 -10.97
N HIS A 201 -12.12 -19.54 -11.52
CA HIS A 201 -10.87 -19.09 -10.89
C HIS A 201 -10.80 -17.57 -10.71
N ARG A 202 -11.16 -16.81 -11.76
CA ARG A 202 -11.17 -15.34 -11.69
C ARG A 202 -12.15 -14.85 -10.63
N TYR A 203 -13.36 -15.38 -10.64
CA TYR A 203 -14.39 -15.05 -9.65
C TYR A 203 -13.92 -15.35 -8.21
N ARG A 204 -13.28 -16.52 -8.00
CA ARG A 204 -12.69 -16.89 -6.70
C ARG A 204 -11.63 -15.90 -6.24
N CYS A 205 -10.69 -15.51 -7.11
CA CYS A 205 -9.66 -14.54 -6.78
C CYS A 205 -10.24 -13.16 -6.43
N GLU A 206 -11.26 -12.71 -7.18
CA GLU A 206 -11.96 -11.46 -6.90
C GLU A 206 -12.70 -11.53 -5.56
N LEU A 207 -13.36 -12.63 -5.24
CA LEU A 207 -14.08 -12.85 -3.98
C LEU A 207 -13.12 -12.83 -2.78
N ILE A 208 -12.00 -13.55 -2.86
CA ILE A 208 -10.96 -13.55 -1.82
C ILE A 208 -10.39 -12.15 -1.64
N GLY A 209 -10.06 -11.47 -2.74
CA GLY A 209 -9.52 -10.12 -2.72
C GLY A 209 -10.49 -9.13 -2.05
N GLN A 210 -11.77 -9.18 -2.42
CA GLN A 210 -12.80 -8.31 -1.82
C GLN A 210 -13.00 -8.59 -0.33
N GLN A 211 -13.02 -9.87 0.07
CA GLN A 211 -13.17 -10.24 1.48
C GLN A 211 -11.96 -9.80 2.31
N SER A 212 -10.75 -9.99 1.78
CA SER A 212 -9.51 -9.48 2.40
C SER A 212 -9.52 -7.96 2.57
N ALA A 213 -10.00 -7.21 1.56
CA ALA A 213 -10.12 -5.75 1.60
C ALA A 213 -11.17 -5.29 2.61
N ARG A 214 -12.37 -5.88 2.57
CA ARG A 214 -13.49 -5.53 3.44
C ARG A 214 -13.15 -5.77 4.91
N CYS A 215 -12.46 -6.88 5.19
CA CYS A 215 -12.06 -7.28 6.53
C CYS A 215 -10.73 -6.67 6.99
N LEU A 216 -10.06 -5.86 6.16
CA LEU A 216 -8.72 -5.32 6.44
C LEU A 216 -7.81 -6.40 7.03
N CYS A 217 -7.65 -7.52 6.32
CA CYS A 217 -6.94 -8.70 6.82
C CYS A 217 -5.99 -9.31 5.78
N GLY A 218 -5.03 -10.11 6.28
CA GLY A 218 -4.36 -11.12 5.47
C GLY A 218 -5.33 -12.26 5.20
N TYR A 219 -5.31 -12.85 4.01
CA TYR A 219 -6.18 -13.97 3.67
C TYR A 219 -5.38 -15.07 2.97
N LEU A 220 -5.36 -16.25 3.57
CA LEU A 220 -4.65 -17.43 3.09
C LEU A 220 -5.67 -18.44 2.59
N TYR A 221 -5.61 -18.77 1.31
CA TYR A 221 -6.51 -19.72 0.68
C TYR A 221 -5.72 -20.94 0.18
N ALA A 222 -6.11 -22.15 0.58
CA ALA A 222 -5.53 -23.40 0.11
C ALA A 222 -6.64 -24.32 -0.41
N GLY A 223 -6.67 -24.54 -1.72
CA GLY A 223 -7.68 -25.36 -2.38
C GLY A 223 -7.18 -26.78 -2.68
N ALA A 224 -8.06 -27.77 -2.61
CA ALA A 224 -7.79 -29.14 -3.04
C ALA A 224 -7.17 -29.22 -4.44
N GLY A 225 -6.31 -30.20 -4.67
CA GLY A 225 -5.51 -30.26 -5.90
C GLY A 225 -5.41 -31.65 -6.50
N TYR A 226 -4.27 -31.93 -7.10
CA TYR A 226 -3.99 -33.18 -7.80
C TYR A 226 -4.04 -34.38 -6.86
N GLY A 227 -4.75 -35.43 -7.31
CA GLY A 227 -4.96 -36.68 -6.56
C GLY A 227 -6.36 -36.86 -6.00
N GLU A 228 -7.18 -35.79 -6.00
CA GLU A 228 -8.62 -35.94 -5.78
C GLU A 228 -9.29 -36.73 -6.90
N SER A 229 -10.45 -37.37 -6.64
CA SER A 229 -11.18 -38.13 -7.65
C SER A 229 -11.60 -37.25 -8.81
N THR A 230 -11.48 -37.78 -10.01
CA THR A 230 -11.90 -37.14 -11.27
C THR A 230 -13.18 -37.75 -11.84
N THR A 231 -13.99 -38.40 -11.00
CA THR A 231 -15.26 -38.99 -11.45
C THR A 231 -16.16 -37.96 -12.17
N ASP A 232 -16.36 -36.79 -11.55
CA ASP A 232 -17.14 -35.70 -12.13
C ASP A 232 -16.45 -34.34 -12.03
N LEU A 233 -15.43 -34.20 -11.17
CA LEU A 233 -14.82 -32.93 -10.80
C LEU A 233 -13.31 -32.91 -11.08
N VAL A 234 -12.76 -31.72 -11.25
CA VAL A 234 -11.32 -31.49 -11.26
C VAL A 234 -10.99 -30.35 -10.30
N PHE A 235 -9.92 -30.51 -9.54
CA PHE A 235 -9.41 -29.50 -8.61
C PHE A 235 -8.05 -28.99 -9.07
N SER A 236 -7.87 -27.68 -9.07
CA SER A 236 -6.65 -27.06 -9.61
C SER A 236 -5.50 -26.95 -8.63
N GLY A 237 -5.74 -27.17 -7.33
CA GLY A 237 -4.73 -26.93 -6.32
C GLY A 237 -4.35 -25.45 -6.17
N TYR A 238 -5.30 -24.53 -6.34
CA TYR A 238 -5.02 -23.11 -6.19
C TYR A 238 -4.69 -22.77 -4.73
N ALA A 239 -3.54 -22.12 -4.53
CA ALA A 239 -3.12 -21.51 -3.28
C ALA A 239 -2.81 -20.02 -3.47
N GLY A 240 -3.29 -19.19 -2.57
CA GLY A 240 -3.07 -17.74 -2.65
C GLY A 240 -2.89 -17.10 -1.28
N VAL A 241 -2.03 -16.08 -1.22
CA VAL A 241 -1.84 -15.21 -0.05
C VAL A 241 -2.22 -13.79 -0.45
N TYR A 242 -3.15 -13.21 0.29
CA TYR A 242 -3.68 -11.86 0.04
C TYR A 242 -3.51 -10.98 1.27
N GLU A 243 -3.47 -9.66 1.05
CA GLU A 243 -3.46 -8.63 2.10
C GLU A 243 -4.28 -7.43 1.64
N ASN A 244 -5.32 -7.09 2.38
CA ASN A 244 -6.12 -5.89 2.13
C ASN A 244 -6.49 -5.71 0.64
N GLY A 245 -7.02 -6.77 0.03
CA GLY A 245 -7.47 -6.79 -1.36
C GLY A 245 -6.40 -7.11 -2.40
N ARG A 246 -5.12 -7.08 -2.04
CA ARG A 246 -4.02 -7.34 -2.96
C ARG A 246 -3.55 -8.79 -2.86
N MET A 247 -3.46 -9.49 -3.96
CA MET A 247 -2.76 -10.77 -4.05
C MET A 247 -1.25 -10.53 -3.92
N LEU A 248 -0.62 -11.16 -2.93
CA LEU A 248 0.83 -11.08 -2.69
C LEU A 248 1.58 -12.21 -3.38
N ALA A 249 1.03 -13.42 -3.32
CA ALA A 249 1.59 -14.61 -3.95
C ALA A 249 0.50 -15.61 -4.33
N GLN A 250 0.76 -16.40 -5.35
CA GLN A 250 -0.03 -17.58 -5.72
C GLN A 250 0.89 -18.67 -6.26
N ASN A 251 0.44 -19.93 -6.18
CA ASN A 251 1.12 -21.06 -6.80
C ASN A 251 0.69 -21.25 -8.26
N GLU A 252 1.35 -22.19 -8.94
CA GLU A 252 0.90 -22.70 -10.24
C GLU A 252 -0.31 -23.63 -10.06
N ARG A 253 -1.39 -23.34 -10.78
CA ARG A 253 -2.58 -24.20 -10.80
C ARG A 253 -2.32 -25.47 -11.63
N PHE A 254 -3.03 -26.53 -11.29
CA PHE A 254 -2.95 -27.85 -11.93
C PHE A 254 -1.57 -28.51 -11.81
N ALA A 255 -0.78 -28.08 -10.83
CA ALA A 255 0.49 -28.74 -10.52
C ALA A 255 0.25 -30.19 -10.10
N ARG A 256 1.07 -31.13 -10.64
CA ARG A 256 0.96 -32.56 -10.35
C ARG A 256 1.73 -32.99 -9.10
N GLN A 257 2.52 -32.12 -8.55
CA GLN A 257 3.28 -32.28 -7.31
C GLN A 257 2.75 -31.33 -6.24
N SER A 258 3.13 -31.58 -5.00
CA SER A 258 2.87 -30.67 -3.89
C SER A 258 3.44 -29.29 -4.21
N SER A 259 2.67 -28.23 -3.92
CA SER A 259 3.02 -26.84 -4.25
C SER A 259 2.53 -25.87 -3.17
N PHE A 260 3.02 -24.64 -3.20
CA PHE A 260 2.61 -23.62 -2.23
C PHE A 260 2.78 -22.20 -2.76
N ALA A 261 2.10 -21.27 -2.10
CA ALA A 261 2.31 -19.84 -2.21
C ALA A 261 2.79 -19.31 -0.86
N VAL A 262 3.86 -18.50 -0.83
CA VAL A 262 4.41 -17.91 0.38
C VAL A 262 4.63 -16.40 0.19
N ALA A 263 4.26 -15.62 1.22
CA ALA A 263 4.46 -14.17 1.23
C ALA A 263 4.57 -13.62 2.65
N ASP A 264 5.11 -12.41 2.78
CA ASP A 264 5.13 -11.65 4.03
C ASP A 264 3.88 -10.74 4.10
N VAL A 265 3.01 -10.97 5.09
CA VAL A 265 1.81 -10.18 5.38
C VAL A 265 2.15 -9.11 6.41
N ASP A 266 1.84 -7.85 6.13
CA ASP A 266 2.09 -6.71 7.02
C ASP A 266 0.93 -6.50 8.01
N VAL A 267 0.97 -7.20 9.15
CA VAL A 267 -0.09 -7.12 10.17
C VAL A 267 -0.11 -5.77 10.91
N GLU A 268 1.02 -5.05 10.99
CA GLU A 268 1.02 -3.69 11.56
C GLU A 268 0.30 -2.70 10.66
N ARG A 269 0.49 -2.79 9.34
CA ARG A 269 -0.28 -2.01 8.37
C ARG A 269 -1.78 -2.29 8.52
N LEU A 270 -2.17 -3.55 8.68
CA LEU A 270 -3.56 -3.93 8.89
C LEU A 270 -4.11 -3.32 10.19
N ARG A 271 -3.36 -3.41 11.30
CA ARG A 271 -3.71 -2.76 12.57
C ARG A 271 -3.85 -1.25 12.43
N PHE A 272 -2.94 -0.61 11.68
CA PHE A 272 -2.99 0.83 11.43
C PHE A 272 -4.23 1.22 10.62
N LYS A 273 -4.54 0.51 9.53
CA LYS A 273 -5.74 0.74 8.71
C LYS A 273 -7.03 0.58 9.54
N ARG A 274 -7.10 -0.44 10.39
CA ARG A 274 -8.26 -0.63 11.29
C ARG A 274 -8.40 0.50 12.29
N ARG A 275 -7.30 1.04 12.85
CA ARG A 275 -7.34 2.24 13.72
C ARG A 275 -7.83 3.49 13.00
N GLN A 276 -7.56 3.62 11.71
CA GLN A 276 -8.07 4.73 10.88
C GLN A 276 -9.56 4.57 10.53
N SER A 277 -10.04 3.34 10.38
CA SER A 277 -11.44 3.05 10.03
C SER A 277 -12.31 3.02 11.28
N ARG A 278 -13.09 4.06 11.50
CA ARG A 278 -13.97 4.16 12.69
C ARG A 278 -15.16 3.19 12.63
N THR A 279 -15.62 2.89 11.44
CA THR A 279 -16.77 1.99 11.22
C THR A 279 -16.39 0.51 11.18
N PHE A 280 -15.10 0.17 11.21
CA PHE A 280 -14.63 -1.21 11.02
C PHE A 280 -15.20 -2.20 12.05
N ALA A 281 -15.34 -1.78 13.31
CA ALA A 281 -15.74 -2.66 14.42
C ALA A 281 -16.98 -2.15 15.16
N GLU A 282 -17.82 -1.31 14.53
CA GLU A 282 -19.06 -0.83 15.14
C GLU A 282 -20.02 -1.97 15.50
N ASP A 283 -20.08 -3.01 14.65
CA ASP A 283 -20.91 -4.21 14.85
C ASP A 283 -20.08 -5.42 15.31
N ALA A 284 -18.99 -5.18 16.05
CA ALA A 284 -18.15 -6.27 16.53
C ALA A 284 -18.95 -7.25 17.43
N PRO A 285 -18.78 -8.57 17.23
CA PRO A 285 -19.51 -9.56 18.02
C PRO A 285 -19.09 -9.49 19.50
N GLN A 286 -20.08 -9.66 20.39
CA GLN A 286 -19.85 -9.57 21.84
C GLN A 286 -19.09 -10.76 22.44
N ALA A 287 -19.05 -11.91 21.77
CA ALA A 287 -18.44 -13.12 22.29
C ALA A 287 -17.67 -13.89 21.21
N LEU A 288 -16.36 -13.69 21.17
CA LEU A 288 -15.42 -14.59 20.50
C LEU A 288 -14.48 -15.19 21.56
N ARG A 289 -14.11 -16.45 21.37
CA ARG A 289 -13.15 -17.12 22.25
C ARG A 289 -11.74 -16.89 21.71
N ILE A 290 -10.92 -16.16 22.49
CA ILE A 290 -9.51 -15.89 22.13
C ILE A 290 -8.65 -17.02 22.69
N ILE A 291 -8.04 -17.80 21.82
CA ILE A 291 -7.14 -18.89 22.14
C ILE A 291 -5.70 -18.39 22.05
N ARG A 292 -5.09 -18.15 23.19
CA ARG A 292 -3.69 -17.71 23.24
C ARG A 292 -2.75 -18.89 23.10
N PHE A 293 -1.70 -18.69 22.30
CA PHE A 293 -0.64 -19.68 22.12
C PHE A 293 0.73 -19.02 22.03
N GLU A 294 1.75 -19.79 22.33
CA GLU A 294 3.14 -19.39 22.17
C GLU A 294 3.73 -20.04 20.93
N GLN A 295 4.57 -19.32 20.23
CA GLN A 295 5.30 -19.81 19.08
C GLN A 295 6.79 -19.56 19.28
N GLU A 296 7.64 -20.54 18.93
CA GLU A 296 9.08 -20.37 18.97
C GLU A 296 9.54 -19.19 18.12
N ALA A 297 10.63 -18.55 18.56
CA ALA A 297 11.23 -17.48 17.81
C ALA A 297 11.78 -17.96 16.46
N PHE A 298 11.59 -17.15 15.43
CA PHE A 298 12.18 -17.38 14.11
C PHE A 298 13.39 -16.46 13.93
N ALA A 299 14.37 -16.93 13.18
CA ALA A 299 15.50 -16.10 12.79
C ALA A 299 15.00 -14.92 11.93
N ASP A 300 15.73 -13.80 12.02
CA ASP A 300 15.52 -12.69 11.08
C ASP A 300 15.84 -13.17 9.66
N ASP A 301 14.95 -12.82 8.74
CA ASP A 301 15.07 -13.29 7.38
C ASP A 301 14.87 -12.16 6.36
N ARG A 302 15.44 -12.35 5.19
CA ARG A 302 15.25 -11.44 4.08
C ARG A 302 13.75 -11.34 3.74
N LEU A 303 13.26 -10.13 3.55
CA LEU A 303 11.90 -9.88 3.12
C LEU A 303 11.64 -10.55 1.75
N LEU A 304 10.60 -11.38 1.66
CA LEU A 304 10.15 -11.97 0.37
C LEU A 304 9.25 -11.00 -0.39
N ARG A 305 8.59 -10.10 0.33
CA ARG A 305 7.69 -9.11 -0.26
C ARG A 305 8.46 -8.13 -1.13
N ALA A 306 8.06 -7.99 -2.39
CA ALA A 306 8.54 -6.91 -3.23
C ALA A 306 7.99 -5.56 -2.73
N VAL A 307 8.90 -4.66 -2.36
CA VAL A 307 8.57 -3.29 -1.95
C VAL A 307 8.92 -2.37 -3.11
N SER A 308 7.92 -1.61 -3.60
CA SER A 308 8.16 -0.66 -4.69
C SER A 308 9.02 0.52 -4.19
N PRO A 309 10.10 0.88 -4.87
CA PRO A 309 10.88 2.08 -4.54
C PRO A 309 10.12 3.38 -4.84
N LEU A 310 9.17 3.34 -5.76
CA LEU A 310 8.35 4.49 -6.16
C LEU A 310 6.86 4.17 -5.93
N PRO A 311 6.39 4.16 -4.66
CA PRO A 311 5.05 3.66 -4.32
C PRO A 311 3.91 4.54 -4.85
N PHE A 312 4.17 5.80 -5.15
CA PHE A 312 3.18 6.72 -5.73
C PHE A 312 3.03 6.56 -7.25
N VAL A 313 4.02 5.99 -7.92
CA VAL A 313 4.02 5.89 -9.39
C VAL A 313 3.23 4.65 -9.82
N PRO A 314 2.17 4.81 -10.63
CA PRO A 314 1.45 3.68 -11.18
C PRO A 314 2.37 2.76 -12.00
N ALA A 315 2.22 1.46 -11.83
CA ALA A 315 3.01 0.46 -12.52
C ALA A 315 2.12 -0.51 -13.32
N GLY A 316 2.73 -1.23 -14.28
CA GLY A 316 2.07 -2.26 -15.07
C GLY A 316 1.19 -1.73 -16.20
N ALA A 317 0.32 -2.59 -16.71
CA ALA A 317 -0.52 -2.32 -17.89
C ALA A 317 -1.54 -1.17 -17.71
N GLU A 318 -1.89 -0.85 -16.46
CA GLU A 318 -2.85 0.21 -16.15
C GLU A 318 -2.21 1.59 -15.92
N ARG A 319 -0.89 1.72 -16.10
CA ARG A 319 -0.16 2.96 -15.79
C ARG A 319 -0.76 4.17 -16.49
N ASP A 320 -1.00 4.08 -17.79
CA ASP A 320 -1.50 5.19 -18.60
C ASP A 320 -2.94 5.56 -18.23
N ALA A 321 -3.80 4.56 -17.97
CA ALA A 321 -5.17 4.80 -17.53
C ALA A 321 -5.22 5.51 -16.16
N ARG A 322 -4.38 5.11 -15.21
CA ARG A 322 -4.27 5.77 -13.91
C ARG A 322 -3.67 7.18 -14.00
N THR A 323 -2.73 7.39 -14.92
CA THR A 323 -2.14 8.71 -15.19
C THR A 323 -3.19 9.65 -15.77
N GLU A 324 -3.99 9.18 -16.72
CA GLU A 324 -5.13 9.94 -17.27
C GLU A 324 -6.15 10.27 -16.17
N GLU A 325 -6.47 9.32 -15.29
CA GLU A 325 -7.40 9.55 -14.17
C GLU A 325 -6.92 10.67 -13.24
N ILE A 326 -5.62 10.76 -12.95
CA ILE A 326 -5.04 11.85 -12.16
C ILE A 326 -5.27 13.20 -12.85
N LEU A 327 -4.97 13.33 -14.16
CA LEU A 327 -5.22 14.55 -14.92
C LEU A 327 -6.72 14.91 -14.96
N MET A 328 -7.58 13.90 -15.07
CA MET A 328 -9.05 14.08 -15.01
C MET A 328 -9.50 14.64 -13.65
N ILE A 329 -8.97 14.11 -12.54
CA ILE A 329 -9.26 14.62 -11.19
C ILE A 329 -8.80 16.06 -11.05
N GLN A 330 -7.53 16.36 -11.42
CA GLN A 330 -6.96 17.71 -11.34
C GLN A 330 -7.76 18.72 -12.20
N SER A 331 -8.06 18.36 -13.45
CA SER A 331 -8.80 19.22 -14.36
C SER A 331 -10.24 19.46 -13.93
N THR A 332 -10.94 18.43 -13.45
CA THR A 332 -12.32 18.58 -12.97
C THR A 332 -12.36 19.49 -11.73
N ALA A 333 -11.42 19.30 -10.81
CA ALA A 333 -11.33 20.14 -9.61
C ALA A 333 -11.06 21.62 -9.95
N LEU A 334 -10.16 21.90 -10.90
CA LEU A 334 -9.90 23.26 -11.38
C LEU A 334 -11.14 23.86 -12.02
N LEU A 335 -11.76 23.16 -12.96
CA LEU A 335 -12.96 23.65 -13.67
C LEU A 335 -14.11 23.97 -12.70
N THR A 336 -14.39 23.07 -11.77
CA THR A 336 -15.43 23.31 -10.75
C THR A 336 -15.13 24.57 -9.95
N ARG A 337 -13.87 24.82 -9.57
CA ARG A 337 -13.50 26.05 -8.84
C ARG A 337 -13.65 27.29 -9.72
N MET A 338 -13.24 27.23 -11.00
CA MET A 338 -13.36 28.34 -11.95
C MET A 338 -14.84 28.68 -12.22
N GLU A 339 -15.68 27.68 -12.41
CA GLU A 339 -17.13 27.84 -12.58
C GLU A 339 -17.77 28.50 -11.35
N GLN A 340 -17.40 28.05 -10.14
CA GLN A 340 -17.90 28.59 -8.88
C GLN A 340 -17.57 30.08 -8.69
N VAL A 341 -16.38 30.51 -9.12
CA VAL A 341 -15.97 31.92 -9.04
C VAL A 341 -16.25 32.71 -10.33
N HIS A 342 -17.01 32.10 -11.25
CA HIS A 342 -17.47 32.70 -12.51
C HIS A 342 -16.34 33.27 -13.38
N THR A 343 -15.21 32.56 -13.51
CA THR A 343 -14.09 32.96 -14.34
C THR A 343 -13.67 31.89 -15.33
N GLN A 344 -13.19 32.31 -16.50
CA GLN A 344 -12.50 31.47 -17.48
C GLN A 344 -11.03 31.88 -17.59
N LYS A 345 -10.47 32.52 -16.55
CA LYS A 345 -9.09 32.99 -16.54
C LYS A 345 -8.34 32.39 -15.35
N ALA A 346 -7.10 31.97 -15.62
CA ALA A 346 -6.19 31.46 -14.60
C ALA A 346 -4.79 32.03 -14.83
N VAL A 347 -4.07 32.26 -13.74
CA VAL A 347 -2.71 32.81 -13.75
C VAL A 347 -1.78 31.87 -13.00
N LEU A 348 -0.60 31.61 -13.55
CA LEU A 348 0.42 30.84 -12.86
C LEU A 348 1.84 31.34 -13.19
N GLY A 349 2.75 31.16 -12.25
CA GLY A 349 4.17 31.34 -12.48
C GLY A 349 4.77 30.15 -13.24
N VAL A 350 5.46 30.38 -14.34
CA VAL A 350 6.14 29.35 -15.13
C VAL A 350 7.64 29.58 -15.06
N SER A 351 8.31 28.81 -14.18
CA SER A 351 9.77 28.90 -14.00
C SER A 351 10.55 28.12 -15.06
N GLY A 352 9.92 27.13 -15.70
CA GLY A 352 10.57 26.13 -16.53
C GLY A 352 11.03 24.87 -15.77
N GLY A 353 10.74 24.78 -14.45
CA GLY A 353 10.91 23.59 -13.65
C GLY A 353 9.71 22.64 -13.75
N LEU A 354 9.87 21.41 -13.22
CA LEU A 354 8.89 20.32 -13.33
C LEU A 354 7.50 20.68 -12.78
N ASP A 355 7.43 21.34 -11.63
CA ASP A 355 6.18 21.61 -10.92
C ASP A 355 5.30 22.62 -11.64
N SER A 356 5.93 23.73 -12.08
CA SER A 356 5.25 24.75 -12.89
C SER A 356 4.83 24.19 -14.26
N THR A 357 5.64 23.28 -14.81
CA THR A 357 5.33 22.59 -16.07
C THR A 357 4.10 21.68 -15.90
N LEU A 358 4.04 20.86 -14.85
CA LEU A 358 2.85 20.04 -14.58
C LEU A 358 1.60 20.90 -14.42
N THR A 359 1.69 21.98 -13.62
CA THR A 359 0.55 22.86 -13.39
C THR A 359 0.06 23.50 -14.69
N LEU A 360 0.98 23.95 -15.56
CA LEU A 360 0.64 24.53 -16.86
C LEU A 360 -0.01 23.50 -17.78
N LEU A 361 0.55 22.29 -17.89
CA LEU A 361 0.02 21.21 -18.73
C LEU A 361 -1.36 20.74 -18.25
N ALA A 362 -1.55 20.57 -16.94
CA ALA A 362 -2.83 20.19 -16.35
C ALA A 362 -3.90 21.28 -16.49
N ALA A 363 -3.53 22.56 -16.36
CA ALA A 363 -4.41 23.68 -16.62
C ALA A 363 -4.79 23.77 -18.11
N ALA A 364 -3.84 23.62 -19.02
CA ALA A 364 -4.09 23.57 -20.47
C ALA A 364 -5.01 22.40 -20.85
N TYR A 365 -4.81 21.24 -20.23
CA TYR A 365 -5.71 20.09 -20.38
C TYR A 365 -7.14 20.41 -19.92
N ALA A 366 -7.29 21.08 -18.76
CA ALA A 366 -8.58 21.52 -18.25
C ALA A 366 -9.27 22.51 -19.20
N PHE A 367 -8.55 23.55 -19.68
CA PHE A 367 -9.08 24.55 -20.59
C PHE A 367 -9.56 23.95 -21.93
N ARG A 368 -8.74 23.09 -22.56
CA ARG A 368 -9.14 22.37 -23.78
C ARG A 368 -10.38 21.53 -23.57
N ARG A 369 -10.46 20.83 -22.45
CA ARG A 369 -11.59 19.97 -22.09
C ARG A 369 -12.89 20.74 -21.89
N ALA A 370 -12.81 21.95 -21.33
CA ALA A 370 -13.96 22.84 -21.12
C ALA A 370 -14.31 23.70 -22.35
N GLY A 371 -13.46 23.71 -23.39
CA GLY A 371 -13.61 24.64 -24.51
C GLY A 371 -13.35 26.09 -24.13
N TYR A 372 -12.57 26.34 -23.07
CA TYR A 372 -12.19 27.71 -22.70
C TYR A 372 -11.13 28.27 -23.64
N PRO A 373 -11.16 29.59 -23.92
CA PRO A 373 -10.13 30.21 -24.75
C PRO A 373 -8.77 30.10 -24.06
N MET A 374 -7.76 29.58 -24.78
CA MET A 374 -6.41 29.38 -24.25
C MET A 374 -5.73 30.68 -23.82
N GLU A 375 -6.13 31.81 -24.38
CA GLU A 375 -5.70 33.14 -23.99
C GLU A 375 -6.10 33.52 -22.56
N GLY A 376 -7.11 32.86 -22.02
CA GLY A 376 -7.54 33.00 -20.62
C GLY A 376 -6.56 32.34 -19.63
N LEU A 377 -5.71 31.42 -20.08
CA LEU A 377 -4.61 30.87 -19.30
C LEU A 377 -3.39 31.78 -19.44
N VAL A 378 -2.99 32.42 -18.34
CA VAL A 378 -1.89 33.40 -18.32
C VAL A 378 -0.67 32.82 -17.63
N GLY A 379 0.36 32.50 -18.37
CA GLY A 379 1.65 32.06 -17.86
C GLY A 379 2.60 33.25 -17.68
N ILE A 380 3.19 33.39 -16.50
CA ILE A 380 4.12 34.46 -16.17
C ILE A 380 5.50 33.88 -15.88
N THR A 381 6.50 34.25 -16.65
CA THR A 381 7.89 33.99 -16.26
C THR A 381 8.47 35.22 -15.57
N MET A 382 9.15 35.04 -14.46
CA MET A 382 9.63 36.12 -13.59
C MET A 382 11.13 35.93 -13.31
N PRO A 383 12.00 36.26 -14.29
CA PRO A 383 13.42 36.09 -14.12
C PRO A 383 13.92 36.93 -12.93
N GLY A 384 14.64 36.26 -12.02
CA GLY A 384 15.32 36.85 -10.89
C GLY A 384 16.83 36.72 -11.01
N MET A 385 17.54 36.89 -9.89
CA MET A 385 19.00 36.92 -9.85
C MET A 385 19.67 35.57 -10.18
N GLY A 386 18.98 34.43 -9.95
CA GLY A 386 19.47 33.06 -10.19
C GLY A 386 18.86 32.34 -11.39
N THR A 387 18.03 33.01 -12.19
CA THR A 387 17.29 32.33 -13.27
C THR A 387 18.19 31.94 -14.44
N GLY A 388 18.25 30.64 -14.76
CA GLY A 388 19.01 30.08 -15.86
C GLY A 388 18.43 30.43 -17.25
N SER A 389 19.27 30.57 -18.25
CA SER A 389 18.83 30.86 -19.63
C SER A 389 18.04 29.69 -20.24
N ARG A 390 18.41 28.42 -19.95
CA ARG A 390 17.76 27.23 -20.48
C ARG A 390 16.34 27.09 -19.93
N THR A 391 16.15 27.22 -18.62
CA THR A 391 14.83 27.13 -17.97
C THR A 391 13.89 28.22 -18.43
N LEU A 392 14.39 29.47 -18.59
CA LEU A 392 13.62 30.58 -19.13
C LEU A 392 13.16 30.29 -20.57
N GLN A 393 14.07 29.82 -21.44
CA GLN A 393 13.73 29.48 -22.82
C GLN A 393 12.71 28.35 -22.91
N ASN A 394 12.84 27.32 -22.09
CA ASN A 394 11.88 26.21 -22.00
C ASN A 394 10.50 26.70 -21.57
N ALA A 395 10.43 27.55 -20.54
CA ALA A 395 9.18 28.15 -20.08
C ALA A 395 8.47 28.93 -21.20
N LEU A 396 9.20 29.82 -21.87
CA LEU A 396 8.66 30.65 -22.97
C LEU A 396 8.18 29.80 -24.15
N LYS A 397 9.00 28.83 -24.57
CA LYS A 397 8.65 27.94 -25.69
C LYS A 397 7.46 27.08 -25.39
N LEU A 398 7.38 26.51 -24.16
CA LEU A 398 6.24 25.69 -23.73
C LEU A 398 4.95 26.51 -23.73
N MET A 399 4.94 27.69 -23.13
CA MET A 399 3.77 28.59 -23.10
C MET A 399 3.30 28.98 -24.52
N GLN A 400 4.24 29.26 -25.42
CA GLN A 400 3.93 29.57 -26.82
C GLN A 400 3.28 28.37 -27.54
N LEU A 401 3.84 27.17 -27.38
CA LEU A 401 3.31 25.94 -28.01
C LEU A 401 1.92 25.55 -27.49
N ILE A 402 1.65 25.82 -26.21
CA ILE A 402 0.33 25.62 -25.60
C ILE A 402 -0.68 26.64 -26.12
N GLY A 403 -0.24 27.83 -26.51
CA GLY A 403 -1.09 28.91 -26.98
C GLY A 403 -1.70 29.76 -25.86
N CYS A 404 -1.10 29.76 -24.68
CA CYS A 404 -1.54 30.59 -23.55
C CYS A 404 -0.99 32.01 -23.64
N THR A 405 -1.62 32.97 -22.94
CA THR A 405 -1.08 34.33 -22.82
C THR A 405 0.21 34.29 -22.02
N THR A 406 1.31 34.80 -22.62
CA THR A 406 2.64 34.79 -22.02
C THR A 406 3.04 36.21 -21.56
N LYS A 407 3.50 36.32 -20.32
CA LYS A 407 4.09 37.56 -19.77
C LYS A 407 5.49 37.29 -19.23
N THR A 408 6.39 38.26 -19.41
CA THR A 408 7.73 38.24 -18.78
C THR A 408 7.86 39.46 -17.88
N ILE A 409 8.00 39.22 -16.57
CA ILE A 409 8.08 40.30 -15.58
C ILE A 409 9.35 40.10 -14.73
N PRO A 410 10.46 40.80 -15.06
CA PRO A 410 11.69 40.70 -14.27
C PRO A 410 11.51 41.28 -12.87
N ILE A 411 11.90 40.51 -11.82
CA ILE A 411 11.72 40.91 -10.42
C ILE A 411 12.92 41.63 -9.81
N GLY A 412 14.06 41.70 -10.52
CA GLY A 412 15.32 42.16 -9.93
C GLY A 412 15.26 43.56 -9.31
N LYS A 413 14.56 44.52 -9.95
CA LYS A 413 14.43 45.89 -9.44
C LYS A 413 13.60 45.97 -8.16
N ALA A 414 12.47 45.25 -8.11
CA ALA A 414 11.60 45.22 -6.93
C ALA A 414 12.30 44.56 -5.75
N VAL A 415 12.99 43.45 -6.00
CA VAL A 415 13.76 42.74 -4.98
C VAL A 415 14.93 43.57 -4.45
N ALA A 416 15.67 44.32 -5.34
CA ALA A 416 16.75 45.19 -4.91
C ALA A 416 16.22 46.32 -4.03
N GLN A 417 15.11 46.95 -4.39
CA GLN A 417 14.47 47.99 -3.57
C GLN A 417 14.04 47.41 -2.22
N HIS A 418 13.47 46.19 -2.20
CA HIS A 418 13.08 45.53 -0.97
C HIS A 418 14.28 45.21 -0.06
N PHE A 419 15.42 44.81 -0.63
CA PHE A 419 16.68 44.62 0.12
C PHE A 419 17.15 45.92 0.77
N ASP A 420 17.13 47.04 0.04
CA ASP A 420 17.46 48.35 0.59
C ASP A 420 16.54 48.74 1.75
N ASP A 421 15.22 48.52 1.58
CA ASP A 421 14.22 48.87 2.61
C ASP A 421 14.38 48.08 3.91
N ILE A 422 14.78 46.80 3.84
CA ILE A 422 14.96 45.94 5.04
C ILE A 422 16.41 45.86 5.52
N GLY A 423 17.35 46.51 4.82
CA GLY A 423 18.78 46.45 5.16
C GLY A 423 19.44 45.09 4.91
N GLN A 424 18.94 44.33 3.91
CA GLN A 424 19.54 43.06 3.48
C GLN A 424 20.77 43.32 2.61
N ASP A 425 21.90 42.72 3.00
CA ASP A 425 23.12 42.72 2.16
C ASP A 425 22.86 41.83 0.90
N PRO A 426 22.92 42.40 -0.34
CA PRO A 426 22.70 41.63 -1.55
C PRO A 426 23.77 40.57 -1.83
N GLU A 427 24.96 40.66 -1.23
CA GLU A 427 26.00 39.64 -1.33
C GLU A 427 25.81 38.46 -0.37
N LYS A 428 24.90 38.60 0.61
CA LYS A 428 24.59 37.57 1.57
C LYS A 428 23.41 36.71 1.11
N HIS A 429 23.70 35.59 0.47
CA HIS A 429 22.72 34.65 -0.09
C HIS A 429 22.12 33.74 1.00
N ASP A 430 21.42 34.32 1.97
CA ASP A 430 20.75 33.63 3.06
C ASP A 430 19.24 33.41 2.78
N ILE A 431 18.52 32.87 3.79
CA ILE A 431 17.07 32.60 3.69
C ILE A 431 16.28 33.87 3.37
N ALA A 432 16.70 35.06 3.86
CA ALA A 432 16.00 36.32 3.54
C ALA A 432 16.16 36.67 2.07
N TYR A 433 17.35 36.48 1.51
CA TYR A 433 17.64 36.68 0.09
C TYR A 433 16.77 35.80 -0.82
N GLU A 434 16.66 34.50 -0.52
CA GLU A 434 15.85 33.56 -1.30
C GLU A 434 14.35 33.85 -1.15
N ASN A 435 13.88 33.99 0.10
CA ASN A 435 12.46 34.18 0.38
C ASN A 435 11.87 35.48 -0.16
N SER A 436 12.65 36.55 -0.22
CA SER A 436 12.21 37.82 -0.80
C SER A 436 11.87 37.68 -2.29
N GLN A 437 12.70 36.94 -3.03
CA GLN A 437 12.42 36.68 -4.46
C GLN A 437 11.18 35.83 -4.66
N ALA A 438 10.98 34.78 -3.82
CA ALA A 438 9.81 33.92 -3.89
C ALA A 438 8.50 34.67 -3.58
N ARG A 439 8.53 35.56 -2.56
CA ARG A 439 7.36 36.39 -2.21
C ARG A 439 7.03 37.42 -3.27
N GLU A 440 8.02 38.06 -3.88
CA GLU A 440 7.81 39.00 -4.98
C GLU A 440 7.10 38.30 -6.16
N ARG A 441 7.53 37.10 -6.53
CA ARG A 441 6.86 36.31 -7.58
C ARG A 441 5.41 36.02 -7.22
N THR A 442 5.13 35.62 -5.99
CA THR A 442 3.78 35.31 -5.53
C THR A 442 2.88 36.55 -5.54
N GLN A 443 3.39 37.71 -5.08
CA GLN A 443 2.69 38.98 -5.13
C GLN A 443 2.27 39.32 -6.54
N ILE A 444 3.19 39.27 -7.52
CA ILE A 444 2.89 39.52 -8.93
C ILE A 444 1.79 38.62 -9.49
N ILE A 445 1.85 37.32 -9.19
CA ILE A 445 0.84 36.34 -9.64
C ILE A 445 -0.55 36.69 -9.08
N MET A 446 -0.63 37.01 -7.79
CA MET A 446 -1.88 37.37 -7.12
C MET A 446 -2.47 38.67 -7.67
N ASP A 447 -1.64 39.71 -7.86
CA ASP A 447 -2.09 41.00 -8.36
C ASP A 447 -2.52 40.93 -9.83
N VAL A 448 -1.81 40.16 -10.67
CA VAL A 448 -2.23 39.94 -12.07
C VAL A 448 -3.56 39.14 -12.10
N ALA A 449 -3.72 38.14 -11.22
CA ALA A 449 -4.99 37.43 -11.13
C ALA A 449 -6.15 38.35 -10.76
N ASN A 450 -5.95 39.27 -9.81
CA ASN A 450 -6.93 40.29 -9.45
C ASN A 450 -7.23 41.26 -10.63
N GLN A 451 -6.21 41.73 -11.33
CA GLN A 451 -6.37 42.63 -12.50
C GLN A 451 -7.24 42.02 -13.59
N ILE A 452 -7.08 40.73 -13.87
CA ILE A 452 -7.80 40.08 -14.98
C ILE A 452 -9.11 39.41 -14.52
N GLY A 453 -9.41 39.37 -13.21
CA GLY A 453 -10.49 38.60 -12.67
C GLY A 453 -10.30 37.09 -12.82
N GLY A 454 -9.08 36.61 -12.62
CA GLY A 454 -8.66 35.22 -12.77
C GLY A 454 -8.33 34.55 -11.45
N LEU A 455 -8.00 33.25 -11.51
CA LEU A 455 -7.62 32.41 -10.38
C LEU A 455 -6.10 32.20 -10.39
N ALA A 456 -5.40 32.53 -9.29
CA ALA A 456 -3.97 32.27 -9.14
C ALA A 456 -3.73 30.79 -8.78
N LEU A 457 -3.03 30.06 -9.65
CA LEU A 457 -2.72 28.64 -9.51
C LEU A 457 -1.37 28.42 -8.84
N GLY A 458 -1.34 27.55 -7.83
CA GLY A 458 -0.12 27.13 -7.15
C GLY A 458 0.58 25.98 -7.85
N THR A 459 1.89 25.95 -7.70
CA THR A 459 2.76 24.94 -8.31
C THR A 459 3.42 24.02 -7.28
N GLY A 460 3.22 24.22 -5.97
CA GLY A 460 3.79 23.39 -4.92
C GLY A 460 3.28 21.95 -4.97
N ASP A 461 4.13 21.00 -4.64
CA ASP A 461 3.84 19.57 -4.66
C ASP A 461 3.79 18.92 -3.26
N LEU A 462 3.43 17.65 -3.21
CA LEU A 462 3.29 16.91 -1.96
C LEU A 462 4.63 16.72 -1.23
N SER A 463 5.73 16.49 -1.96
CA SER A 463 7.05 16.25 -1.39
C SER A 463 7.62 17.53 -0.76
N GLU A 464 7.44 18.66 -1.44
CA GLU A 464 7.80 19.99 -0.91
C GLU A 464 7.00 20.31 0.36
N LEU A 465 5.70 20.03 0.36
CA LEU A 465 4.85 20.19 1.54
C LEU A 465 5.26 19.28 2.69
N ALA A 466 5.67 18.03 2.42
CA ALA A 466 6.14 17.10 3.44
C ALA A 466 7.41 17.60 4.13
N LEU A 467 8.38 18.09 3.34
CA LEU A 467 9.66 18.56 3.82
C LEU A 467 9.64 20.04 4.22
N GLY A 468 8.55 20.77 3.92
CA GLY A 468 8.48 22.22 4.06
C GLY A 468 9.53 22.94 3.20
N TRP A 469 9.88 22.39 2.04
CA TRP A 469 10.83 22.95 1.09
C TRP A 469 10.15 23.94 0.15
N CYS A 470 9.64 24.98 0.74
CA CYS A 470 8.94 26.08 0.09
C CYS A 470 9.03 27.32 0.96
N THR A 471 8.87 28.50 0.38
CA THR A 471 8.83 29.76 1.10
C THR A 471 7.44 29.98 1.69
N TYR A 472 7.35 30.09 3.01
CA TYR A 472 6.10 30.45 3.69
C TYR A 472 5.58 31.81 3.19
N ASN A 473 4.32 31.88 2.80
CA ASN A 473 3.70 33.05 2.17
C ASN A 473 4.44 33.53 0.90
N GLY A 474 5.05 32.60 0.18
CA GLY A 474 5.66 32.79 -1.14
C GLY A 474 5.11 31.74 -2.10
N ASP A 475 5.97 30.93 -2.70
CA ASP A 475 5.62 29.85 -3.63
C ASP A 475 4.68 28.78 -3.01
N GLN A 476 4.63 28.70 -1.69
CA GLN A 476 3.66 27.88 -0.96
C GLN A 476 2.20 28.34 -1.21
N MET A 477 1.96 29.65 -1.39
CA MET A 477 0.63 30.25 -1.41
C MET A 477 0.05 30.38 -2.79
N SER A 478 -1.25 30.14 -2.91
CA SER A 478 -2.04 30.34 -4.12
C SER A 478 -3.53 30.41 -3.78
N MET A 479 -4.35 30.78 -4.75
CA MET A 479 -5.82 30.70 -4.61
C MET A 479 -6.33 29.26 -4.78
N TYR A 480 -5.62 28.44 -5.56
CA TYR A 480 -5.90 27.03 -5.77
C TYR A 480 -4.66 26.25 -6.22
N ASN A 481 -4.40 25.07 -5.66
CA ASN A 481 -3.25 24.24 -6.02
C ASN A 481 -3.68 22.83 -6.45
N MET A 482 -3.63 22.59 -7.76
CA MET A 482 -4.03 21.28 -8.33
C MET A 482 -3.05 20.14 -8.01
N SER A 483 -1.81 20.45 -7.69
CA SER A 483 -0.72 19.49 -7.50
C SER A 483 -0.36 19.23 -6.03
N ALA A 484 -1.09 19.80 -5.07
CA ALA A 484 -0.80 19.74 -3.64
C ALA A 484 -0.74 18.30 -3.06
N SER A 485 -1.32 17.31 -3.73
CA SER A 485 -1.26 15.89 -3.35
C SER A 485 -0.49 15.02 -4.36
N VAL A 486 0.27 15.63 -5.27
CA VAL A 486 1.10 14.94 -6.26
C VAL A 486 2.56 14.99 -5.79
N PRO A 487 3.22 13.85 -5.52
CA PRO A 487 4.61 13.83 -5.09
C PRO A 487 5.59 14.04 -6.26
N LYS A 488 6.79 14.49 -5.96
CA LYS A 488 7.84 14.80 -6.93
C LYS A 488 8.15 13.62 -7.87
N THR A 489 8.19 12.41 -7.35
CA THR A 489 8.44 11.19 -8.15
C THR A 489 7.33 10.90 -9.15
N LEU A 490 6.10 11.29 -8.88
CA LEU A 490 4.98 11.12 -9.80
C LEU A 490 4.92 12.24 -10.86
N ILE A 491 5.38 13.46 -10.53
CA ILE A 491 5.33 14.62 -11.42
C ILE A 491 6.02 14.34 -12.76
N GLN A 492 7.19 13.71 -12.76
CA GLN A 492 7.93 13.37 -13.99
C GLN A 492 7.09 12.52 -14.95
N HIS A 493 6.36 11.54 -14.41
CA HIS A 493 5.48 10.67 -15.21
C HIS A 493 4.28 11.44 -15.77
N LEU A 494 3.68 12.30 -14.95
CA LEU A 494 2.54 13.12 -15.35
C LEU A 494 2.93 14.13 -16.44
N VAL A 495 4.07 14.82 -16.29
CA VAL A 495 4.60 15.79 -17.26
C VAL A 495 4.86 15.12 -18.60
N ARG A 496 5.52 13.95 -18.62
CA ARG A 496 5.76 13.19 -19.85
C ARG A 496 4.46 12.76 -20.53
N TYR A 497 3.52 12.23 -19.76
CA TYR A 497 2.22 11.79 -20.26
C TYR A 497 1.39 12.98 -20.81
N ALA A 498 1.26 14.05 -20.04
CA ALA A 498 0.49 15.24 -20.43
C ALA A 498 1.10 15.93 -21.66
N GLY A 499 2.44 16.03 -21.73
CA GLY A 499 3.15 16.53 -22.91
C GLY A 499 2.87 15.69 -24.16
N GLY A 500 2.88 14.36 -24.03
CA GLY A 500 2.53 13.44 -25.11
C GLY A 500 1.08 13.61 -25.60
N ARG A 501 0.13 13.89 -24.70
CA ARG A 501 -1.29 14.16 -25.04
C ARG A 501 -1.49 15.49 -25.79
N LEU A 502 -0.63 16.47 -25.55
CA LEU A 502 -0.64 17.73 -26.30
C LEU A 502 0.02 17.59 -27.67
N GLY A 503 0.92 16.64 -27.83
CA GLY A 503 1.51 16.18 -29.08
C GLY A 503 2.60 17.08 -29.67
N GLY A 504 3.13 16.66 -30.85
CA GLY A 504 3.96 17.45 -31.73
C GLY A 504 5.19 18.06 -31.07
N GLU A 505 5.34 19.38 -31.23
CA GLU A 505 6.50 20.15 -30.78
C GLU A 505 6.60 20.37 -29.26
N VAL A 506 5.56 20.00 -28.49
CA VAL A 506 5.56 20.07 -27.01
C VAL A 506 6.48 18.98 -26.41
N VAL A 507 6.51 17.80 -27.01
CA VAL A 507 7.26 16.64 -26.50
C VAL A 507 8.76 16.93 -26.34
N PRO A 508 9.49 17.47 -27.34
CA PRO A 508 10.92 17.78 -27.18
C PRO A 508 11.21 18.79 -26.06
N VAL A 509 10.33 19.76 -25.85
CA VAL A 509 10.49 20.77 -24.78
C VAL A 509 10.28 20.12 -23.41
N VAL A 510 9.28 19.25 -23.31
CA VAL A 510 8.98 18.49 -22.07
C VAL A 510 10.16 17.57 -21.72
N GLU A 511 10.73 16.85 -22.69
CA GLU A 511 11.89 15.99 -22.41
C GLU A 511 13.12 16.82 -21.99
N ASP A 512 13.35 17.99 -22.59
CA ASP A 512 14.45 18.90 -22.16
C ASP A 512 14.25 19.42 -20.71
N ILE A 513 12.99 19.67 -20.30
CA ILE A 513 12.66 20.04 -18.93
C ILE A 513 12.91 18.86 -17.97
N LEU A 514 12.54 17.64 -18.37
CA LEU A 514 12.74 16.41 -17.58
C LEU A 514 14.23 16.10 -17.38
N ASP A 515 15.07 16.44 -18.34
CA ASP A 515 16.52 16.26 -18.28
C ASP A 515 17.24 17.38 -17.49
N THR A 516 16.52 18.41 -17.06
CA THR A 516 17.07 19.50 -16.27
C THR A 516 17.09 19.13 -14.78
N PRO A 517 18.25 19.20 -14.08
CA PRO A 517 18.34 18.92 -12.66
C PRO A 517 17.44 19.84 -11.81
N ILE A 518 16.85 19.29 -10.75
CA ILE A 518 15.97 20.04 -9.84
C ILE A 518 16.80 21.03 -9.02
N SER A 519 16.56 22.35 -9.23
CA SER A 519 17.24 23.44 -8.54
C SER A 519 16.24 24.55 -8.21
N PRO A 520 16.34 25.22 -7.06
CA PRO A 520 15.47 26.35 -6.71
C PRO A 520 15.76 27.62 -7.52
N GLU A 521 16.89 27.72 -8.25
CA GLU A 521 17.31 28.86 -9.09
C GLU A 521 17.14 30.24 -8.43
N LEU A 522 17.42 30.35 -7.15
CA LEU A 522 17.30 31.59 -6.36
C LEU A 522 18.65 32.27 -6.12
N ILE A 523 19.75 31.53 -6.23
CA ILE A 523 21.13 32.02 -6.03
C ILE A 523 21.81 32.12 -7.40
N PRO A 524 22.55 33.24 -7.68
CA PRO A 524 23.31 33.39 -8.90
C PRO A 524 24.30 32.23 -9.12
N SER A 525 24.29 31.61 -10.28
CA SER A 525 25.27 30.60 -10.67
C SER A 525 26.42 31.25 -11.47
N LYS A 526 27.66 30.76 -11.28
CA LYS A 526 28.75 31.05 -12.21
C LYS A 526 28.44 30.35 -13.54
N GLU A 527 28.79 30.98 -14.66
CA GLU A 527 28.48 30.49 -16.01
C GLU A 527 28.74 28.98 -16.12
N GLY A 528 27.67 28.20 -16.38
CA GLY A 528 27.72 26.78 -16.70
C GLY A 528 27.67 25.80 -15.51
N GLU A 529 27.67 26.26 -14.24
CA GLU A 529 27.57 25.39 -13.07
C GLU A 529 26.25 25.61 -12.28
N LEU A 530 25.51 24.53 -12.00
CA LEU A 530 24.39 24.57 -11.08
C LEU A 530 24.95 24.72 -9.65
N THR A 531 24.81 25.90 -9.06
CA THR A 531 25.37 26.22 -7.74
C THR A 531 24.65 25.52 -6.59
N GLN A 532 23.43 25.06 -6.81
CA GLN A 532 22.60 24.44 -5.76
C GLN A 532 21.69 23.36 -6.36
N ARG A 533 21.95 22.10 -6.02
CA ARG A 533 20.99 21.01 -6.26
C ARG A 533 20.19 20.78 -5.00
N THR A 534 18.88 20.73 -5.12
CA THR A 534 17.98 20.48 -3.98
C THR A 534 18.32 19.17 -3.27
N GLU A 535 18.65 18.12 -4.04
CA GLU A 535 18.99 16.80 -3.51
C GLU A 535 20.33 16.76 -2.75
N ASP A 536 21.26 17.68 -3.00
CA ASP A 536 22.51 17.78 -2.21
C ASP A 536 22.23 18.25 -0.77
N THR A 537 21.14 18.99 -0.55
CA THR A 537 20.75 19.51 0.77
C THR A 537 19.76 18.57 1.49
N LEU A 538 18.82 18.00 0.75
CA LEU A 538 17.72 17.21 1.31
C LEU A 538 18.00 15.70 1.27
N GLY A 539 18.75 15.24 0.30
CA GLY A 539 18.78 13.85 -0.15
C GLY A 539 17.76 13.58 -1.26
N ALA A 540 17.80 12.40 -1.84
CA ALA A 540 16.98 12.02 -2.99
C ALA A 540 15.47 12.07 -2.68
N TYR A 541 14.68 12.74 -3.51
CA TYR A 541 13.21 12.79 -3.38
C TYR A 541 12.57 11.40 -3.41
N ALA A 542 13.15 10.44 -4.12
CA ALA A 542 12.67 9.06 -4.12
C ALA A 542 12.62 8.45 -2.72
N LEU A 543 13.63 8.71 -1.87
CA LEU A 543 13.65 8.26 -0.47
C LEU A 543 12.58 8.99 0.36
N HIS A 544 12.45 10.30 0.21
CA HIS A 544 11.47 11.10 0.97
C HIS A 544 10.02 10.71 0.62
N ASP A 545 9.72 10.53 -0.65
CA ASP A 545 8.41 10.08 -1.11
C ASP A 545 8.10 8.66 -0.62
N PHE A 546 9.11 7.79 -0.61
CA PHE A 546 9.00 6.45 -0.04
C PHE A 546 8.65 6.50 1.45
N PHE A 547 9.37 7.29 2.24
CA PHE A 547 9.10 7.45 3.66
C PHE A 547 7.72 8.06 3.92
N LEU A 548 7.37 9.09 3.18
CA LEU A 548 6.05 9.73 3.26
C LEU A 548 4.93 8.73 3.00
N TYR A 549 5.03 7.98 1.91
CA TYR A 549 4.01 6.99 1.56
C TYR A 549 3.79 5.98 2.67
N HIS A 550 4.86 5.32 3.12
CA HIS A 550 4.74 4.26 4.10
C HIS A 550 4.38 4.78 5.50
N MET A 551 4.85 5.95 5.88
CA MET A 551 4.42 6.61 7.12
C MET A 551 2.92 6.89 7.11
N MET A 552 2.38 7.41 6.02
CA MET A 552 0.95 7.77 5.91
C MET A 552 0.05 6.57 5.64
N ASP A 553 0.48 5.61 4.82
CA ASP A 553 -0.33 4.45 4.43
C ASP A 553 -0.32 3.33 5.47
N SER A 554 0.80 3.11 6.14
CA SER A 554 0.97 1.98 7.08
C SER A 554 1.31 2.39 8.51
N GLY A 555 1.50 3.68 8.77
CA GLY A 555 1.97 4.16 10.07
C GLY A 555 3.40 3.68 10.39
N ALA A 556 4.20 3.41 9.36
CA ALA A 556 5.53 2.87 9.53
C ALA A 556 6.43 3.84 10.30
N SER A 557 7.07 3.36 11.37
CA SER A 557 8.07 4.08 12.13
C SER A 557 9.45 4.03 11.47
N PRO A 558 10.41 4.85 11.87
CA PRO A 558 11.78 4.80 11.35
C PRO A 558 12.41 3.41 11.37
N LEU A 559 12.20 2.63 12.44
CA LEU A 559 12.71 1.25 12.56
C LEU A 559 12.14 0.32 11.47
N LYS A 560 10.94 0.60 10.96
CA LYS A 560 10.33 -0.14 9.86
C LYS A 560 10.66 0.45 8.49
N LEU A 561 10.71 1.79 8.37
CA LEU A 561 11.01 2.50 7.13
C LEU A 561 12.39 2.18 6.58
N TYR A 562 13.42 2.13 7.45
CA TYR A 562 14.79 1.88 7.04
C TYR A 562 14.99 0.53 6.34
N PRO A 563 14.66 -0.64 6.96
CA PRO A 563 14.83 -1.93 6.30
C PRO A 563 13.93 -2.11 5.07
N MET A 564 12.75 -1.49 5.05
CA MET A 564 11.90 -1.46 3.86
C MET A 564 12.54 -0.67 2.71
N ALA A 565 13.15 0.50 2.98
CA ALA A 565 13.86 1.29 1.99
C ALA A 565 15.09 0.53 1.46
N LYS A 566 15.87 -0.08 2.36
CA LYS A 566 17.01 -0.91 1.97
C LYS A 566 16.61 -2.04 1.02
N ALA A 567 15.49 -2.71 1.29
CA ALA A 567 14.95 -3.75 0.41
C ALA A 567 14.43 -3.19 -0.92
N ALA A 568 13.73 -2.04 -0.89
CA ALA A 568 13.12 -1.43 -2.07
C ALA A 568 14.15 -0.90 -3.05
N PHE A 569 15.18 -0.22 -2.58
CA PHE A 569 16.19 0.42 -3.41
C PHE A 569 17.40 -0.48 -3.73
N ASN A 570 17.53 -1.64 -3.09
CA ASN A 570 18.45 -2.75 -3.42
C ASN A 570 19.85 -2.31 -3.89
N GLY A 571 20.56 -1.52 -3.07
CA GLY A 571 21.92 -1.06 -3.36
C GLY A 571 22.03 0.20 -4.20
N GLN A 572 20.93 0.80 -4.61
CA GLN A 572 20.92 2.13 -5.26
C GLN A 572 21.43 3.23 -4.33
N TYR A 573 21.13 3.10 -3.04
CA TYR A 573 21.63 3.96 -1.96
C TYR A 573 22.31 3.10 -0.89
N ASP A 574 23.40 3.61 -0.33
CA ASP A 574 24.04 2.99 0.82
C ASP A 574 23.26 3.26 2.12
N ASP A 575 23.64 2.55 3.18
CA ASP A 575 22.97 2.64 4.48
C ASP A 575 23.06 4.05 5.07
N LEU A 576 24.17 4.76 4.86
CA LEU A 576 24.38 6.12 5.38
C LEU A 576 23.50 7.13 4.66
N ALA A 577 23.35 7.02 3.35
CA ALA A 577 22.46 7.87 2.55
C ALA A 577 20.99 7.68 2.96
N ILE A 578 20.54 6.42 3.15
CA ILE A 578 19.18 6.13 3.61
C ILE A 578 18.93 6.71 5.01
N LEU A 579 19.87 6.56 5.96
CA LEU A 579 19.74 7.07 7.33
C LEU A 579 19.77 8.59 7.37
N ALA A 580 20.64 9.24 6.60
CA ALA A 580 20.71 10.69 6.49
C ALA A 580 19.41 11.29 5.92
N ALA A 581 18.87 10.68 4.86
CA ALA A 581 17.58 11.08 4.29
C ALA A 581 16.43 10.86 5.29
N LEU A 582 16.41 9.73 6.01
CA LEU A 582 15.39 9.44 7.02
C LEU A 582 15.43 10.44 8.19
N ARG A 583 16.63 10.77 8.69
CA ARG A 583 16.82 11.81 9.71
C ARG A 583 16.30 13.16 9.22
N THR A 584 16.65 13.54 8.01
CA THR A 584 16.19 14.79 7.38
C THR A 584 14.68 14.81 7.23
N PHE A 585 14.09 13.73 6.74
CA PHE A 585 12.64 13.57 6.59
C PHE A 585 11.91 13.76 7.92
N VAL A 586 12.27 12.99 8.95
CA VAL A 586 11.62 13.05 10.27
C VAL A 586 11.72 14.46 10.86
N ARG A 587 12.93 15.03 10.91
CA ARG A 587 13.14 16.37 11.46
C ARG A 587 12.29 17.41 10.74
N ARG A 588 12.34 17.45 9.40
CA ARG A 588 11.63 18.45 8.61
C ARG A 588 10.13 18.23 8.62
N PHE A 589 9.67 17.00 8.57
CA PHE A 589 8.24 16.69 8.61
C PHE A 589 7.57 17.28 9.86
N PHE A 590 8.22 17.25 11.00
CA PHE A 590 7.69 17.83 12.23
C PHE A 590 7.92 19.35 12.28
N THR A 591 9.14 19.84 12.11
CA THR A 591 9.47 21.27 12.31
C THR A 591 8.82 22.20 11.29
N GLN A 592 8.42 21.69 10.13
CA GLN A 592 7.81 22.48 9.05
C GLN A 592 6.27 22.36 8.98
N GLN A 593 5.62 21.78 10.00
CA GLN A 593 4.17 21.63 10.05
C GLN A 593 3.42 22.96 9.90
N PHE A 594 3.92 24.06 10.46
CA PHE A 594 3.27 25.37 10.38
C PHE A 594 3.00 25.82 8.92
N LYS A 595 3.83 25.41 7.97
CA LYS A 595 3.62 25.69 6.54
C LYS A 595 2.40 24.95 6.00
N ARG A 596 2.19 23.71 6.43
CA ARG A 596 1.02 22.91 6.02
C ARG A 596 -0.29 23.41 6.62
N SER A 597 -0.24 24.08 7.76
CA SER A 597 -1.43 24.66 8.41
C SER A 597 -2.11 25.73 7.54
N ALA A 598 -1.36 26.43 6.69
CA ALA A 598 -1.84 27.45 5.76
C ALA A 598 -1.87 26.96 4.29
N MET A 599 -1.98 25.67 4.08
CA MET A 599 -1.99 25.06 2.74
C MET A 599 -3.21 25.50 1.92
N PRO A 600 -3.03 25.93 0.64
CA PRO A 600 -4.13 26.24 -0.27
C PRO A 600 -5.08 25.05 -0.49
N ASP A 601 -6.30 25.33 -0.96
CA ASP A 601 -7.22 24.32 -1.43
C ASP A 601 -6.68 23.62 -2.67
N GLY A 602 -6.97 22.32 -2.80
CA GLY A 602 -6.61 21.51 -3.95
C GLY A 602 -7.14 20.08 -3.81
N PRO A 603 -7.24 19.33 -4.91
CA PRO A 603 -7.78 17.98 -4.89
C PRO A 603 -6.81 16.97 -4.27
N LYS A 604 -7.36 15.95 -3.62
CA LYS A 604 -6.64 14.74 -3.29
C LYS A 604 -6.69 13.79 -4.50
N VAL A 605 -5.54 13.53 -5.14
CA VAL A 605 -5.47 12.67 -6.33
C VAL A 605 -5.05 11.23 -6.02
N GLY A 606 -4.28 11.01 -4.97
CA GLY A 606 -3.78 9.70 -4.55
C GLY A 606 -4.27 9.30 -3.16
N SER A 607 -3.76 8.17 -2.65
CA SER A 607 -4.12 7.65 -1.31
C SER A 607 -3.58 8.50 -0.15
N VAL A 608 -2.58 9.37 -0.40
CA VAL A 608 -1.91 10.21 0.59
C VAL A 608 -2.09 11.69 0.26
N SER A 609 -2.43 12.48 1.26
CA SER A 609 -2.47 13.94 1.22
C SER A 609 -2.03 14.50 2.57
N LEU A 610 -1.51 15.72 2.59
CA LEU A 610 -1.09 16.42 3.81
C LEU A 610 -2.01 17.59 4.15
N SER A 611 -3.19 17.66 3.52
CA SER A 611 -4.18 18.70 3.82
C SER A 611 -4.63 18.63 5.28
N PRO A 612 -4.55 19.74 6.04
CA PRO A 612 -5.02 19.80 7.43
C PRO A 612 -6.54 19.69 7.54
N ARG A 613 -7.26 19.84 6.42
CA ARG A 613 -8.71 19.64 6.31
C ARG A 613 -9.08 18.18 6.08
N GLY A 614 -8.13 17.33 5.74
CA GLY A 614 -8.31 15.92 5.36
C GLY A 614 -7.42 14.94 6.13
N ASP A 615 -6.42 14.41 5.47
CA ASP A 615 -5.68 13.21 5.90
C ASP A 615 -4.74 13.44 7.09
N TRP A 616 -4.18 14.64 7.25
CA TRP A 616 -3.14 14.88 8.25
C TRP A 616 -3.39 16.14 9.08
N ARG A 617 -3.71 15.92 10.36
CA ARG A 617 -3.94 16.98 11.34
C ARG A 617 -2.92 16.84 12.45
N MET A 618 -1.82 17.56 12.35
CA MET A 618 -0.76 17.60 13.36
C MET A 618 -0.62 19.03 13.91
N PRO A 619 -0.51 19.23 15.22
CA PRO A 619 -0.17 20.54 15.77
C PRO A 619 1.24 20.95 15.36
N SER A 620 1.45 22.26 15.11
CA SER A 620 2.77 22.79 14.72
C SER A 620 3.83 22.66 15.80
N ASP A 621 3.41 22.50 17.05
CA ASP A 621 4.29 22.39 18.21
C ASP A 621 4.66 20.93 18.56
N ALA A 622 4.22 19.96 17.76
CA ALA A 622 4.51 18.55 17.98
C ALA A 622 6.02 18.28 17.94
N GLN A 623 6.50 17.52 18.93
CA GLN A 623 7.90 17.12 19.02
C GLN A 623 8.19 15.82 18.28
N SER A 624 9.33 15.76 17.61
CA SER A 624 9.77 14.57 16.86
C SER A 624 10.58 13.57 17.70
N ILE A 625 10.71 13.79 19.01
CA ILE A 625 11.66 13.09 19.90
C ILE A 625 11.56 11.56 19.75
N LEU A 626 10.35 11.00 19.79
CA LEU A 626 10.17 9.55 19.72
C LEU A 626 10.66 8.96 18.39
N TRP A 627 10.34 9.61 17.28
CA TRP A 627 10.80 9.17 15.95
C TRP A 627 12.30 9.37 15.77
N MET A 628 12.86 10.47 16.31
CA MET A 628 14.30 10.72 16.26
C MET A 628 15.09 9.72 17.08
N GLN A 629 14.58 9.26 18.23
CA GLN A 629 15.20 8.20 19.02
C GLN A 629 15.32 6.90 18.23
N GLU A 630 14.32 6.53 17.45
CA GLU A 630 14.38 5.36 16.56
C GLU A 630 15.44 5.54 15.45
N VAL A 631 15.55 6.73 14.86
CA VAL A 631 16.62 7.04 13.89
C VAL A 631 17.99 6.91 14.53
N GLU A 632 18.19 7.47 15.72
CA GLU A 632 19.47 7.38 16.46
C GLU A 632 19.82 5.94 16.88
N GLN A 633 18.79 5.13 17.16
CA GLN A 633 19.00 3.69 17.40
C GLN A 633 19.55 3.00 16.15
N LEU A 634 18.97 3.28 14.97
CA LEU A 634 19.44 2.74 13.70
C LEU A 634 20.86 3.19 13.37
N GLU A 635 21.20 4.46 13.57
CA GLU A 635 22.54 5.00 13.33
C GLU A 635 23.60 4.31 14.20
N ARG A 636 23.28 4.08 15.49
CA ARG A 636 24.18 3.33 16.40
C ARG A 636 24.40 1.87 16.00
N LEU A 637 23.45 1.27 15.29
CA LEU A 637 23.60 -0.11 14.79
C LEU A 637 24.43 -0.20 13.51
N HIS A 638 24.63 0.92 12.82
CA HIS A 638 25.33 1.00 11.53
C HIS A 638 26.60 1.88 11.58
N SER A 639 26.94 2.48 12.72
CA SER A 639 28.23 3.12 13.03
C SER A 639 29.23 2.08 13.56
#